data_0a542f1e45467b31daa7520acced9f5e
#
_entry.id   0a542f1e45467b31daa7520acced9f5e
#
_cell.length_a   1.000
_cell.length_b   1.000
_cell.length_c   1.000
_cell.angle_alpha   90.00
_cell.angle_beta   90.00
_cell.angle_gamma   90.00
#
_symmetry.space_group_name_H-M   'P 1'
#
loop_
_entity.id
_entity.type
_entity.pdbx_description
1 polymer ?
#
loop_
_entity_poly.entity_id
_entity_poly.type
_entity_poly.pdbx_seq_one_letter_code
_entity_poly.pdbx_strand_id
1 'polypeptide(L)'
;MLTAVLFGPNFRQEHGFWRRLLTTEPFRRPGGGTPDERLALSYHRLRILNNALDSGARVAADPRALSALHEWLGPVDPALTTVAGIHYNLFLGSLLDHDADTPRDLSDFLALRRVGTFLCTEVAHGNDAAAIETTATYDRERDGFVLHTPHAGAQKFMPNTSPAGGPKSGVVAARLLADGADHGVFLFLAPLTDAHRALPGVRVRRLPARMGSPVDHCLTSFDRCFVPRDALLSGQQGRIGDDGRFHSHVPNRRRRFLASIGRVTPGKLSMSACAVGSARVTLAIAVRYAGHRMISASRAARQVPVYAHRTHHGPLAGAMATVYAMSLLHRRALDRWEAAPDSDRDEAERLVAVAKGWITWQARDVIVECRERCGAQGLLENNGMTELFTGIEGAITAEGDNLAVHAKAAAEMLFSATEQETPPDEGPGDLADPAFLGRLCAAVEELWFARARERMSAAPPGDPLGRWNAASPAALRGVEAHAYRQADEAYAEAAARLPEGGAHARLTELRRLFALRWIDRNSGSLLAAGRLTADQAASLPDALEEAVAVVAEHTPSLVETFALPERLMSDWPIAGPRYADVYDDPEGPWHRGRRTGLRGRAAEFRRPVCGSRRRPLREKVAALGTKGVLLAYWGTASVLARWFEKPQVDADESVHPKA
;
A
#
# COMPACT_ATOMS: atom_id res chain seq x y z
N MET A 1 4.44 -15.70 23.09
CA MET A 1 4.07 -14.36 23.57
C MET A 1 4.18 -13.30 22.45
N LEU A 2 5.32 -13.07 21.84
CA LEU A 2 5.48 -12.04 20.80
C LEU A 2 4.55 -12.22 19.58
N THR A 3 4.21 -13.43 19.17
CA THR A 3 3.19 -13.66 18.15
C THR A 3 1.83 -13.06 18.55
N ALA A 4 1.42 -13.23 19.82
CA ALA A 4 0.18 -12.62 20.31
C ALA A 4 0.27 -11.09 20.40
N VAL A 5 1.46 -10.54 20.58
CA VAL A 5 1.70 -9.07 20.49
C VAL A 5 1.45 -8.57 19.07
N LEU A 6 1.94 -9.28 18.05
CA LEU A 6 1.81 -8.90 16.65
C LEU A 6 0.39 -9.08 16.10
N PHE A 7 -0.29 -10.18 16.47
CA PHE A 7 -1.56 -10.60 15.87
C PHE A 7 -2.77 -10.52 16.81
N GLY A 8 -2.55 -10.27 18.09
CA GLY A 8 -3.60 -10.28 19.12
C GLY A 8 -3.73 -11.60 19.85
N PRO A 9 -4.46 -11.58 20.97
CA PRO A 9 -4.64 -12.76 21.81
C PRO A 9 -5.41 -13.88 21.09
N ASN A 10 -6.26 -13.51 20.14
CA ASN A 10 -7.12 -14.44 19.39
C ASN A 10 -6.48 -14.95 18.09
N PHE A 11 -5.15 -14.93 17.99
CA PHE A 11 -4.41 -15.27 16.76
C PHE A 11 -4.91 -16.54 16.05
N ARG A 12 -5.22 -17.60 16.80
CA ARG A 12 -5.68 -18.88 16.20
C ARG A 12 -7.06 -18.76 15.56
N GLN A 13 -7.96 -17.98 16.16
CA GLN A 13 -9.31 -17.76 15.66
C GLN A 13 -9.32 -16.81 14.47
N GLU A 14 -8.64 -15.67 14.58
CA GLU A 14 -8.66 -14.60 13.58
C GLU A 14 -7.81 -14.94 12.35
N HIS A 15 -6.64 -15.56 12.54
CA HIS A 15 -5.67 -15.80 11.46
C HIS A 15 -5.52 -17.28 11.07
N GLY A 16 -5.95 -18.22 11.91
CA GLY A 16 -5.72 -19.65 11.69
C GLY A 16 -6.39 -20.20 10.44
N PHE A 17 -7.58 -19.70 10.10
CA PHE A 17 -8.30 -20.05 8.87
C PHE A 17 -7.49 -19.64 7.63
N TRP A 18 -7.09 -18.39 7.54
CA TRP A 18 -6.32 -17.84 6.41
C TRP A 18 -5.00 -18.57 6.21
N ARG A 19 -4.25 -18.80 7.29
CA ARG A 19 -2.98 -19.54 7.27
C ARG A 19 -3.12 -20.95 6.69
N ARG A 20 -4.17 -21.67 7.05
CA ARG A 20 -4.42 -23.01 6.50
C ARG A 20 -4.84 -22.97 5.04
N LEU A 21 -5.76 -22.09 4.68
CA LEU A 21 -6.27 -21.96 3.32
C LEU A 21 -5.14 -21.60 2.33
N LEU A 22 -4.32 -20.61 2.67
CA LEU A 22 -3.28 -20.10 1.77
C LEU A 22 -2.05 -21.02 1.64
N THR A 23 -1.98 -22.10 2.44
CA THR A 23 -0.96 -23.15 2.25
C THR A 23 -1.43 -24.30 1.36
N THR A 24 -2.66 -24.27 0.87
CA THR A 24 -3.18 -25.29 -0.06
C THR A 24 -2.66 -25.07 -1.49
N GLU A 25 -2.71 -26.12 -2.32
CA GLU A 25 -2.12 -26.13 -3.66
C GLU A 25 -2.59 -24.97 -4.57
N PRO A 26 -3.88 -24.56 -4.59
CA PRO A 26 -4.32 -23.46 -5.44
C PRO A 26 -3.64 -22.12 -5.16
N PHE A 27 -3.12 -21.91 -3.95
CA PHE A 27 -2.47 -20.66 -3.54
C PHE A 27 -0.95 -20.70 -3.67
N ARG A 28 -0.37 -21.81 -4.17
CA ARG A 28 1.06 -21.90 -4.45
C ARG A 28 1.44 -20.88 -5.55
N ARG A 29 2.63 -20.32 -5.42
CA ARG A 29 3.12 -19.37 -6.43
C ARG A 29 3.30 -20.07 -7.78
N PRO A 30 2.69 -19.54 -8.86
CA PRO A 30 2.93 -20.09 -10.19
C PRO A 30 4.35 -19.77 -10.65
N GLY A 31 5.03 -20.73 -11.19
CA GLY A 31 6.32 -20.51 -11.85
C GLY A 31 6.14 -19.89 -13.25
N GLY A 32 5.90 -18.59 -13.35
CA GLY A 32 5.69 -17.91 -14.63
C GLY A 32 4.21 -17.73 -14.99
N GLY A 33 3.91 -17.53 -16.25
CA GLY A 33 2.56 -17.30 -16.81
C GLY A 33 2.40 -15.90 -17.41
N THR A 34 1.51 -15.78 -18.37
CA THR A 34 1.12 -14.49 -18.96
C THR A 34 0.33 -13.66 -17.96
N PRO A 35 0.24 -12.34 -18.14
CA PRO A 35 -0.61 -11.49 -17.30
C PRO A 35 -2.07 -11.95 -17.26
N ASP A 36 -2.62 -12.45 -18.37
CA ASP A 36 -4.00 -12.91 -18.44
C ASP A 36 -4.21 -14.25 -17.71
N GLU A 37 -3.25 -15.18 -17.77
CA GLU A 37 -3.27 -16.41 -16.97
C GLU A 37 -3.17 -16.12 -15.49
N ARG A 38 -2.30 -15.19 -15.08
CA ARG A 38 -2.17 -14.76 -13.68
C ARG A 38 -3.43 -14.07 -13.17
N LEU A 39 -4.06 -13.23 -13.99
CA LEU A 39 -5.35 -12.62 -13.66
C LEU A 39 -6.45 -13.67 -13.48
N ALA A 40 -6.55 -14.62 -14.42
CA ALA A 40 -7.52 -15.71 -14.35
C ALA A 40 -7.32 -16.56 -13.07
N LEU A 41 -6.06 -16.82 -12.71
CA LEU A 41 -5.71 -17.51 -11.47
C LEU A 41 -6.18 -16.74 -10.23
N SER A 42 -6.00 -15.41 -10.18
CA SER A 42 -6.45 -14.59 -9.05
C SER A 42 -7.98 -14.64 -8.89
N TYR A 43 -8.76 -14.59 -9.97
CA TYR A 43 -10.20 -14.78 -9.89
C TYR A 43 -10.62 -16.23 -9.54
N HIS A 44 -9.88 -17.22 -9.99
CA HIS A 44 -10.08 -18.60 -9.56
C HIS A 44 -9.86 -18.76 -8.05
N ARG A 45 -8.77 -18.20 -7.53
CA ARG A 45 -8.46 -18.14 -6.09
C ARG A 45 -9.51 -17.41 -5.30
N LEU A 46 -10.07 -16.32 -5.84
CA LEU A 46 -11.17 -15.58 -5.19
C LEU A 46 -12.39 -16.50 -5.00
N ARG A 47 -12.73 -17.35 -5.99
CA ARG A 47 -13.84 -18.33 -5.85
C ARG A 47 -13.52 -19.40 -4.81
N ILE A 48 -12.29 -19.95 -4.81
CA ILE A 48 -11.89 -20.94 -3.80
C ILE A 48 -11.98 -20.34 -2.39
N LEU A 49 -11.48 -19.10 -2.23
CA LEU A 49 -11.55 -18.36 -0.99
C LEU A 49 -13.01 -18.18 -0.56
N ASN A 50 -13.85 -17.67 -1.45
CA ASN A 50 -15.28 -17.41 -1.17
C ASN A 50 -16.04 -18.70 -0.77
N ASN A 51 -15.78 -19.81 -1.46
CA ASN A 51 -16.40 -21.10 -1.14
C ASN A 51 -15.92 -21.70 0.18
N ALA A 52 -14.76 -21.26 0.68
CA ALA A 52 -14.23 -21.67 1.96
C ALA A 52 -14.70 -20.80 3.13
N LEU A 53 -15.36 -19.66 2.86
CA LEU A 53 -15.94 -18.78 3.87
C LEU A 53 -17.32 -19.28 4.31
N ASP A 54 -17.63 -19.13 5.59
CA ASP A 54 -18.99 -19.31 6.09
C ASP A 54 -19.95 -18.26 5.51
N SER A 55 -19.47 -17.01 5.36
CA SER A 55 -20.24 -15.90 4.79
C SER A 55 -19.33 -14.76 4.31
N GLY A 56 -19.41 -14.43 3.01
CA GLY A 56 -18.78 -13.23 2.45
C GLY A 56 -19.30 -11.93 3.04
N ALA A 57 -20.58 -11.89 3.42
CA ALA A 57 -21.19 -10.73 4.08
C ALA A 57 -20.58 -10.47 5.47
N ARG A 58 -20.30 -11.52 6.25
CA ARG A 58 -19.61 -11.36 7.55
C ARG A 58 -18.22 -10.78 7.39
N VAL A 59 -17.46 -11.26 6.41
CA VAL A 59 -16.13 -10.70 6.12
C VAL A 59 -16.24 -9.23 5.70
N ALA A 60 -17.22 -8.89 4.85
CA ALA A 60 -17.46 -7.52 4.40
C ALA A 60 -17.84 -6.57 5.55
N ALA A 61 -18.59 -7.06 6.53
CA ALA A 61 -19.07 -6.28 7.68
C ALA A 61 -18.02 -6.10 8.78
N ASP A 62 -16.97 -6.96 8.83
CA ASP A 62 -16.00 -7.01 9.92
C ASP A 62 -14.62 -6.47 9.48
N PRO A 63 -14.21 -5.26 9.92
CA PRO A 63 -12.90 -4.69 9.59
C PRO A 63 -11.72 -5.55 10.04
N ARG A 64 -11.87 -6.31 11.14
CA ARG A 64 -10.84 -7.21 11.66
C ARG A 64 -10.66 -8.42 10.74
N ALA A 65 -11.76 -9.01 10.29
CA ALA A 65 -11.72 -10.10 9.31
C ALA A 65 -11.15 -9.65 7.97
N LEU A 66 -11.51 -8.45 7.49
CA LEU A 66 -10.93 -7.83 6.29
C LEU A 66 -9.43 -7.60 6.45
N SER A 67 -8.98 -7.07 7.59
CA SER A 67 -7.57 -6.86 7.87
C SER A 67 -6.80 -8.18 7.89
N ALA A 68 -7.29 -9.20 8.60
CA ALA A 68 -6.66 -10.52 8.65
C ALA A 68 -6.57 -11.16 7.26
N LEU A 69 -7.62 -11.07 6.45
CA LEU A 69 -7.63 -11.53 5.05
C LEU A 69 -6.49 -10.87 4.26
N HIS A 70 -6.42 -9.54 4.27
CA HIS A 70 -5.44 -8.78 3.47
C HIS A 70 -4.01 -8.98 3.96
N GLU A 71 -3.79 -9.14 5.26
CA GLU A 71 -2.49 -9.41 5.86
C GLU A 71 -1.87 -10.72 5.33
N TRP A 72 -2.68 -11.71 5.06
CA TRP A 72 -2.23 -13.00 4.52
C TRP A 72 -2.27 -13.08 2.99
N LEU A 73 -3.21 -12.40 2.32
CA LEU A 73 -3.26 -12.37 0.86
C LEU A 73 -2.14 -11.53 0.24
N GLY A 74 -1.74 -10.43 0.89
CA GLY A 74 -0.75 -9.49 0.35
C GLY A 74 0.52 -10.15 -0.18
N PRO A 75 1.20 -10.99 0.60
CA PRO A 75 2.39 -11.68 0.13
C PRO A 75 2.15 -12.84 -0.84
N VAL A 76 0.93 -13.37 -0.92
CA VAL A 76 0.61 -14.56 -1.75
C VAL A 76 0.23 -14.18 -3.16
N ASP A 77 -0.69 -13.21 -3.29
CA ASP A 77 -1.23 -12.79 -4.58
C ASP A 77 -1.75 -11.34 -4.48
N PRO A 78 -0.94 -10.33 -4.86
CA PRO A 78 -1.36 -8.94 -4.79
C PRO A 78 -2.56 -8.60 -5.71
N ALA A 79 -2.76 -9.33 -6.82
CA ALA A 79 -3.94 -9.14 -7.66
C ALA A 79 -5.20 -9.70 -6.98
N LEU A 80 -5.12 -10.87 -6.36
CA LEU A 80 -6.20 -11.42 -5.54
C LEU A 80 -6.54 -10.48 -4.37
N THR A 81 -5.52 -9.92 -3.71
CA THR A 81 -5.70 -8.94 -2.64
C THR A 81 -6.54 -7.76 -3.11
N THR A 82 -6.23 -7.23 -4.30
CA THR A 82 -6.96 -6.12 -4.91
C THR A 82 -8.41 -6.49 -5.22
N VAL A 83 -8.66 -7.60 -5.94
CA VAL A 83 -10.03 -7.97 -6.34
C VAL A 83 -10.89 -8.42 -5.14
N ALA A 84 -10.28 -9.02 -4.11
CA ALA A 84 -10.96 -9.35 -2.86
C ALA A 84 -11.36 -8.10 -2.08
N GLY A 85 -10.44 -7.12 -1.94
CA GLY A 85 -10.72 -5.83 -1.28
C GLY A 85 -11.84 -5.06 -1.98
N ILE A 86 -11.82 -5.02 -3.32
CA ILE A 86 -12.89 -4.38 -4.08
C ILE A 86 -14.22 -5.11 -3.86
N HIS A 87 -14.24 -6.44 -3.96
CA HIS A 87 -15.48 -7.21 -3.86
C HIS A 87 -16.08 -7.20 -2.44
N TYR A 88 -15.28 -7.54 -1.42
CA TYR A 88 -15.79 -7.65 -0.05
C TYR A 88 -15.94 -6.28 0.62
N ASN A 89 -14.89 -5.44 0.60
CA ASN A 89 -14.94 -4.17 1.31
C ASN A 89 -15.72 -3.11 0.53
N LEU A 90 -15.26 -2.72 -0.67
CA LEU A 90 -15.83 -1.57 -1.36
C LEU A 90 -17.22 -1.86 -1.95
N PHE A 91 -17.45 -3.05 -2.50
CA PHE A 91 -18.72 -3.39 -3.12
C PHE A 91 -19.74 -3.95 -2.12
N LEU A 92 -19.50 -5.14 -1.56
CA LEU A 92 -20.45 -5.75 -0.60
C LEU A 92 -20.62 -4.89 0.64
N GLY A 93 -19.51 -4.35 1.18
CA GLY A 93 -19.57 -3.47 2.33
C GLY A 93 -20.45 -2.24 2.10
N SER A 94 -20.33 -1.59 0.92
CA SER A 94 -21.20 -0.45 0.59
C SER A 94 -22.67 -0.83 0.50
N LEU A 95 -22.98 -2.00 -0.08
CA LEU A 95 -24.36 -2.50 -0.12
C LEU A 95 -24.90 -2.74 1.30
N LEU A 96 -24.14 -3.39 2.16
CA LEU A 96 -24.53 -3.67 3.54
C LEU A 96 -24.73 -2.40 4.38
N ASP A 97 -23.86 -1.40 4.19
CA ASP A 97 -23.94 -0.14 4.96
C ASP A 97 -25.14 0.72 4.57
N HIS A 98 -25.61 0.62 3.31
CA HIS A 98 -26.65 1.50 2.77
C HIS A 98 -28.01 0.84 2.57
N ASP A 99 -28.14 -0.46 2.75
CA ASP A 99 -29.39 -1.21 2.52
C ASP A 99 -30.15 -1.58 3.80
N ALA A 100 -29.84 -0.95 4.94
CA ALA A 100 -30.48 -1.26 6.22
C ALA A 100 -32.03 -1.18 6.14
N ASP A 101 -32.55 -0.23 5.37
CA ASP A 101 -34.00 0.01 5.24
C ASP A 101 -34.65 -0.66 4.00
N THR A 102 -33.82 -1.20 3.10
CA THR A 102 -34.28 -1.84 1.86
C THR A 102 -33.43 -3.08 1.56
N PRO A 103 -33.81 -4.25 2.12
CA PRO A 103 -33.02 -5.48 1.93
C PRO A 103 -32.96 -5.86 0.45
N ARG A 104 -31.75 -6.01 -0.10
CA ARG A 104 -31.47 -6.52 -1.45
C ARG A 104 -31.19 -7.99 -1.42
N ASP A 105 -31.51 -8.69 -2.51
CA ASP A 105 -30.97 -10.03 -2.75
C ASP A 105 -29.50 -9.93 -3.15
N LEU A 106 -28.61 -10.32 -2.24
CA LEU A 106 -27.16 -10.37 -2.45
C LEU A 106 -26.67 -11.76 -2.89
N SER A 107 -27.57 -12.72 -3.12
CA SER A 107 -27.21 -14.13 -3.37
C SER A 107 -26.23 -14.34 -4.53
N ASP A 108 -26.38 -13.57 -5.62
CA ASP A 108 -25.47 -13.63 -6.78
C ASP A 108 -24.07 -13.14 -6.46
N PHE A 109 -23.95 -12.13 -5.61
CA PHE A 109 -22.66 -11.58 -5.19
C PHE A 109 -22.00 -12.46 -4.14
N LEU A 110 -22.75 -12.94 -3.16
CA LEU A 110 -22.25 -13.84 -2.13
C LEU A 110 -21.79 -15.19 -2.69
N ALA A 111 -22.41 -15.68 -3.75
CA ALA A 111 -22.00 -16.88 -4.47
C ALA A 111 -20.97 -16.63 -5.59
N LEU A 112 -20.48 -15.38 -5.77
CA LEU A 112 -19.62 -14.98 -6.89
C LEU A 112 -20.13 -15.40 -8.28
N ARG A 113 -21.46 -15.54 -8.46
CA ARG A 113 -22.06 -15.63 -9.79
C ARG A 113 -21.92 -14.32 -10.55
N ARG A 114 -21.86 -13.21 -9.81
CA ARG A 114 -21.47 -11.87 -10.27
C ARG A 114 -20.38 -11.31 -9.35
N VAL A 115 -19.35 -10.72 -9.92
CA VAL A 115 -18.27 -10.07 -9.16
C VAL A 115 -18.61 -8.60 -8.98
N GLY A 116 -18.51 -8.13 -7.74
CA GLY A 116 -18.67 -6.72 -7.41
C GLY A 116 -17.43 -5.89 -7.74
N THR A 117 -17.65 -4.67 -8.24
CA THR A 117 -16.61 -3.67 -8.47
C THR A 117 -17.05 -2.28 -7.97
N PHE A 118 -16.09 -1.35 -7.81
CA PHE A 118 -16.34 -0.01 -7.28
C PHE A 118 -15.82 1.05 -8.25
N LEU A 119 -16.67 1.99 -8.65
CA LEU A 119 -16.41 2.99 -9.68
C LEU A 119 -16.55 4.41 -9.10
N CYS A 120 -15.52 4.91 -8.43
CA CYS A 120 -15.54 6.27 -7.87
C CYS A 120 -14.68 7.23 -8.70
N THR A 121 -13.36 7.02 -8.74
CA THR A 121 -12.39 7.92 -9.39
C THR A 121 -12.69 8.11 -10.87
N GLU A 122 -12.52 9.32 -11.37
CA GLU A 122 -12.58 9.66 -12.79
C GLU A 122 -11.18 10.07 -13.30
N VAL A 123 -10.97 10.01 -14.62
CA VAL A 123 -9.68 10.33 -15.25
C VAL A 123 -9.18 11.72 -14.85
N ALA A 124 -10.07 12.73 -14.83
CA ALA A 124 -9.73 14.10 -14.48
C ALA A 124 -9.78 14.40 -12.97
N HIS A 125 -10.32 13.50 -12.15
CA HIS A 125 -10.63 13.74 -10.74
C HIS A 125 -9.95 12.73 -9.79
N GLY A 126 -8.64 12.48 -9.99
CA GLY A 126 -7.82 11.71 -9.03
C GLY A 126 -7.68 12.47 -7.72
N ASN A 127 -7.92 11.80 -6.58
CA ASN A 127 -7.94 12.39 -5.23
C ASN A 127 -8.95 13.54 -5.03
N ASP A 128 -9.88 13.74 -5.98
CA ASP A 128 -10.91 14.77 -5.95
C ASP A 128 -12.29 14.20 -6.28
N ALA A 129 -12.67 13.16 -5.54
CA ALA A 129 -13.91 12.44 -5.81
C ALA A 129 -15.18 13.26 -5.56
N ALA A 130 -15.12 14.40 -4.87
CA ALA A 130 -16.23 15.32 -4.70
C ALA A 130 -16.57 16.10 -5.99
N ALA A 131 -15.59 16.20 -6.91
CA ALA A 131 -15.72 16.95 -8.17
C ALA A 131 -16.09 16.07 -9.37
N ILE A 132 -16.33 14.77 -9.19
CA ILE A 132 -16.69 13.88 -10.30
C ILE A 132 -17.89 14.41 -11.11
N GLU A 133 -17.89 14.10 -12.40
CA GLU A 133 -18.81 14.67 -13.38
C GLU A 133 -19.78 13.64 -13.99
N THR A 134 -19.58 12.34 -13.81
CA THR A 134 -20.58 11.33 -14.14
C THR A 134 -21.87 11.64 -13.39
N THR A 135 -23.01 11.70 -14.10
CA THR A 135 -24.32 12.05 -13.54
C THR A 135 -25.24 10.84 -13.42
N ALA A 136 -26.18 10.92 -12.49
CA ALA A 136 -27.35 10.05 -12.35
C ALA A 136 -28.58 10.95 -12.29
N THR A 137 -29.23 11.16 -13.44
CA THR A 137 -30.44 12.01 -13.54
C THR A 137 -31.67 11.20 -13.25
N TYR A 138 -32.47 11.63 -12.29
CA TYR A 138 -33.72 10.97 -11.98
C TYR A 138 -34.74 11.16 -13.12
N ASP A 139 -35.24 10.03 -13.63
CA ASP A 139 -36.29 9.95 -14.66
C ASP A 139 -37.58 9.58 -13.95
N ARG A 140 -38.45 10.56 -13.80
CA ARG A 140 -39.73 10.41 -13.08
C ARG A 140 -40.73 9.48 -13.80
N GLU A 141 -40.71 9.45 -15.14
CA GLU A 141 -41.63 8.63 -15.93
C GLU A 141 -41.28 7.14 -15.80
N ARG A 142 -39.98 6.82 -15.76
CA ARG A 142 -39.49 5.46 -15.67
C ARG A 142 -39.18 5.02 -14.24
N ASP A 143 -39.34 5.92 -13.27
CA ASP A 143 -39.04 5.73 -11.84
C ASP A 143 -37.63 5.12 -11.63
N GLY A 144 -36.61 5.85 -12.09
CA GLY A 144 -35.25 5.38 -11.99
C GLY A 144 -34.23 6.47 -12.37
N PHE A 145 -33.01 6.06 -12.64
CA PHE A 145 -31.93 7.02 -12.93
C PHE A 145 -31.27 6.71 -14.27
N VAL A 146 -30.89 7.76 -14.97
CA VAL A 146 -30.09 7.69 -16.20
C VAL A 146 -28.65 8.05 -15.87
N LEU A 147 -27.76 7.06 -15.88
CA LEU A 147 -26.31 7.26 -15.73
C LEU A 147 -25.72 7.76 -17.03
N HIS A 148 -24.92 8.83 -16.97
CA HIS A 148 -24.26 9.41 -18.14
C HIS A 148 -22.87 9.95 -17.81
N THR A 149 -21.90 9.63 -18.66
CA THR A 149 -20.51 10.14 -18.63
C THR A 149 -20.38 11.22 -19.71
N PRO A 150 -20.29 12.50 -19.34
CA PRO A 150 -20.42 13.61 -20.30
C PRO A 150 -19.25 13.76 -21.27
N HIS A 151 -18.05 13.38 -20.88
CA HIS A 151 -16.83 13.51 -21.69
C HIS A 151 -15.70 12.58 -21.22
N ALA A 152 -14.58 12.59 -21.92
CA ALA A 152 -13.46 11.65 -21.68
C ALA A 152 -12.86 11.76 -20.26
N GLY A 153 -12.80 12.96 -19.68
CA GLY A 153 -12.29 13.19 -18.32
C GLY A 153 -13.17 12.59 -17.23
N ALA A 154 -14.47 12.46 -17.47
CA ALA A 154 -15.46 11.91 -16.56
C ALA A 154 -15.53 10.36 -16.60
N GLN A 155 -14.76 9.68 -17.43
CA GLN A 155 -14.73 8.22 -17.46
C GLN A 155 -14.22 7.67 -16.13
N LYS A 156 -14.84 6.64 -15.60
CA LYS A 156 -14.38 5.94 -14.40
C LYS A 156 -13.03 5.28 -14.68
N PHE A 157 -12.07 5.58 -13.82
CA PHE A 157 -10.67 5.21 -13.98
C PHE A 157 -10.26 4.14 -13.00
N MET A 158 -9.70 3.08 -13.55
CA MET A 158 -9.14 1.88 -12.92
C MET A 158 -10.10 0.89 -12.24
N PRO A 159 -11.45 0.89 -12.42
CA PRO A 159 -12.21 -0.22 -11.88
C PRO A 159 -11.91 -1.52 -12.64
N ASN A 160 -12.07 -2.68 -11.97
CA ASN A 160 -11.91 -4.01 -12.55
C ASN A 160 -13.21 -4.48 -13.24
N THR A 161 -13.57 -3.82 -14.34
CA THR A 161 -14.87 -3.96 -14.99
C THR A 161 -14.89 -4.86 -16.22
N SER A 162 -13.76 -5.46 -16.63
CA SER A 162 -13.79 -6.42 -17.74
C SER A 162 -14.59 -7.69 -17.38
N PRO A 163 -15.01 -8.51 -18.36
CA PRO A 163 -15.64 -9.79 -18.07
C PRO A 163 -14.73 -10.84 -17.42
N ALA A 164 -13.44 -10.54 -17.24
CA ALA A 164 -12.52 -11.44 -16.55
C ALA A 164 -13.07 -11.77 -15.14
N GLY A 165 -13.06 -13.05 -14.83
CA GLY A 165 -13.65 -13.53 -13.57
C GLY A 165 -15.18 -13.63 -13.56
N GLY A 166 -15.89 -13.34 -14.66
CA GLY A 166 -17.34 -13.48 -14.82
C GLY A 166 -18.08 -12.15 -14.86
N PRO A 167 -19.44 -12.19 -14.89
CA PRO A 167 -20.26 -10.99 -14.93
C PRO A 167 -19.93 -9.99 -13.83
N LYS A 168 -20.01 -8.69 -14.13
CA LYS A 168 -19.70 -7.61 -13.19
C LYS A 168 -20.94 -6.77 -12.89
N SER A 169 -21.06 -6.37 -11.63
CA SER A 169 -21.91 -5.24 -11.20
C SER A 169 -21.06 -4.25 -10.44
N GLY A 170 -21.36 -2.97 -10.60
CA GLY A 170 -20.59 -1.89 -9.98
C GLY A 170 -21.41 -1.08 -8.99
N VAL A 171 -20.80 -0.68 -7.89
CA VAL A 171 -21.23 0.47 -7.10
C VAL A 171 -20.59 1.69 -7.74
N VAL A 172 -21.41 2.54 -8.37
CA VAL A 172 -21.00 3.67 -9.20
C VAL A 172 -21.26 4.98 -8.46
N ALA A 173 -20.20 5.74 -8.19
CA ALA A 173 -20.34 7.11 -7.69
C ALA A 173 -20.77 8.03 -8.85
N ALA A 174 -21.87 8.76 -8.68
CA ALA A 174 -22.39 9.71 -9.66
C ALA A 174 -23.09 10.88 -8.98
N ARG A 175 -23.14 12.03 -9.64
CA ARG A 175 -23.88 13.21 -9.17
C ARG A 175 -25.38 12.97 -9.35
N LEU A 176 -26.11 12.99 -8.25
CA LEU A 176 -27.57 12.87 -8.27
C LEU A 176 -28.19 14.18 -8.74
N LEU A 177 -28.85 14.14 -9.89
CA LEU A 177 -29.63 15.24 -10.45
C LEU A 177 -31.10 14.91 -10.34
N ALA A 178 -31.88 15.69 -9.56
CA ALA A 178 -33.30 15.56 -9.40
C ALA A 178 -33.94 16.94 -9.20
N ASP A 179 -35.18 17.14 -9.60
CA ASP A 179 -35.92 18.41 -9.45
C ASP A 179 -35.19 19.63 -10.01
N GLY A 180 -34.36 19.46 -11.06
CA GLY A 180 -33.55 20.53 -11.64
C GLY A 180 -32.37 20.94 -10.78
N ALA A 181 -32.05 20.23 -9.71
CA ALA A 181 -30.97 20.51 -8.77
C ALA A 181 -29.95 19.39 -8.72
N ASP A 182 -28.69 19.78 -8.41
CA ASP A 182 -27.59 18.86 -8.10
C ASP A 182 -27.55 18.62 -6.59
N HIS A 183 -27.73 17.38 -6.17
CA HIS A 183 -27.75 16.96 -4.77
C HIS A 183 -26.38 16.46 -4.27
N GLY A 184 -25.36 16.46 -5.11
CA GLY A 184 -24.02 15.95 -4.82
C GLY A 184 -23.84 14.50 -5.24
N VAL A 185 -22.74 13.88 -4.80
CA VAL A 185 -22.35 12.54 -5.21
C VAL A 185 -23.00 11.48 -4.32
N PHE A 186 -23.60 10.49 -4.96
CA PHE A 186 -24.19 9.30 -4.35
C PHE A 186 -23.68 8.03 -5.03
N LEU A 187 -23.96 6.88 -4.45
CA LEU A 187 -23.61 5.57 -4.98
C LEU A 187 -24.85 4.91 -5.64
N PHE A 188 -24.62 4.25 -6.78
CA PHE A 188 -25.65 3.55 -7.54
C PHE A 188 -25.21 2.14 -7.89
N LEU A 189 -26.03 1.14 -7.60
CA LEU A 189 -25.78 -0.22 -8.04
C LEU A 189 -26.17 -0.37 -9.52
N ALA A 190 -25.21 -0.70 -10.38
CA ALA A 190 -25.44 -0.88 -11.80
C ALA A 190 -24.87 -2.21 -12.31
N PRO A 191 -25.61 -3.01 -13.09
CA PRO A 191 -25.06 -4.12 -13.84
C PRO A 191 -24.18 -3.56 -14.97
N LEU A 192 -22.98 -4.12 -15.16
CA LEU A 192 -21.99 -3.58 -16.10
C LEU A 192 -21.71 -4.51 -17.27
N THR A 193 -21.49 -5.80 -16.99
CA THR A 193 -21.17 -6.81 -18.01
C THR A 193 -21.93 -8.09 -17.76
N ASP A 194 -22.16 -8.85 -18.85
CA ASP A 194 -22.43 -10.28 -18.79
C ASP A 194 -21.09 -11.07 -18.76
N ALA A 195 -21.14 -12.37 -19.02
CA ALA A 195 -19.94 -13.22 -19.04
C ALA A 195 -18.97 -12.90 -20.19
N HIS A 196 -19.37 -12.14 -21.20
CA HIS A 196 -18.63 -11.96 -22.44
C HIS A 196 -18.41 -10.52 -22.86
N ARG A 197 -19.33 -9.60 -22.52
CA ARG A 197 -19.33 -8.22 -23.02
C ARG A 197 -19.96 -7.23 -22.03
N ALA A 198 -19.74 -5.95 -22.30
CA ALA A 198 -20.45 -4.86 -21.64
C ALA A 198 -21.93 -4.84 -22.03
N LEU A 199 -22.78 -4.48 -21.07
CA LEU A 199 -24.23 -4.32 -21.26
C LEU A 199 -24.55 -3.05 -22.06
N PRO A 200 -25.76 -2.95 -22.67
CA PRO A 200 -26.17 -1.75 -23.38
C PRO A 200 -26.03 -0.48 -22.54
N GLY A 201 -25.52 0.59 -23.15
CA GLY A 201 -25.24 1.84 -22.46
C GLY A 201 -23.95 1.86 -21.60
N VAL A 202 -23.29 0.74 -21.40
CA VAL A 202 -22.01 0.65 -20.69
C VAL A 202 -20.88 0.40 -21.70
N ARG A 203 -19.81 1.18 -21.60
CA ARG A 203 -18.61 0.99 -22.41
C ARG A 203 -17.42 0.70 -21.51
N VAL A 204 -16.79 -0.44 -21.71
CA VAL A 204 -15.63 -0.92 -20.96
C VAL A 204 -14.42 -1.03 -21.88
N ARG A 205 -13.31 -0.41 -21.52
CA ARG A 205 -12.04 -0.48 -22.27
C ARG A 205 -10.91 -0.81 -21.32
N ARG A 206 -10.22 -1.91 -21.58
CA ARG A 206 -9.08 -2.31 -20.76
C ARG A 206 -7.94 -1.30 -20.86
N LEU A 207 -7.37 -0.92 -19.72
CA LEU A 207 -6.19 -0.07 -19.65
C LEU A 207 -4.92 -0.83 -20.06
N PRO A 208 -3.86 -0.12 -20.48
CA PRO A 208 -2.55 -0.73 -20.70
C PRO A 208 -2.03 -1.44 -19.44
N ALA A 209 -1.05 -2.34 -19.67
CA ALA A 209 -0.37 -3.01 -18.57
C ALA A 209 0.28 -1.97 -17.62
N ARG A 210 0.14 -2.21 -16.32
CA ARG A 210 0.76 -1.41 -15.27
C ARG A 210 1.86 -2.19 -14.54
N MET A 211 2.66 -1.51 -13.78
CA MET A 211 3.59 -2.11 -12.83
C MET A 211 2.82 -2.98 -11.80
N GLY A 212 3.39 -4.11 -11.42
CA GLY A 212 2.87 -5.01 -10.41
C GLY A 212 1.97 -6.11 -10.95
N SER A 213 1.23 -6.73 -10.05
CA SER A 213 0.34 -7.84 -10.38
C SER A 213 -0.76 -7.45 -11.34
N PRO A 214 -1.09 -8.31 -12.30
CA PRO A 214 -2.10 -8.02 -13.31
C PRO A 214 -3.50 -7.98 -12.66
N VAL A 215 -4.17 -6.84 -12.81
CA VAL A 215 -5.59 -6.65 -12.52
C VAL A 215 -6.24 -6.10 -13.78
N ASP A 216 -7.47 -6.48 -14.04
CA ASP A 216 -8.22 -6.07 -15.22
C ASP A 216 -8.78 -4.64 -15.13
N HIS A 217 -7.89 -3.71 -14.84
CA HIS A 217 -8.24 -2.29 -14.77
C HIS A 217 -8.71 -1.74 -16.11
N CYS A 218 -9.81 -0.99 -16.06
CA CYS A 218 -10.50 -0.47 -17.24
C CYS A 218 -10.80 1.03 -17.11
N LEU A 219 -11.07 1.64 -18.27
CA LEU A 219 -11.89 2.83 -18.38
C LEU A 219 -13.35 2.40 -18.56
N THR A 220 -14.26 2.97 -17.79
CA THR A 220 -15.68 2.66 -17.86
C THR A 220 -16.50 3.93 -18.00
N SER A 221 -17.40 3.97 -18.97
CA SER A 221 -18.30 5.11 -19.23
C SER A 221 -19.72 4.66 -19.48
N PHE A 222 -20.65 5.57 -19.22
CA PHE A 222 -22.10 5.36 -19.33
C PHE A 222 -22.68 6.28 -20.40
N ASP A 223 -23.40 5.71 -21.35
CA ASP A 223 -24.15 6.44 -22.37
C ASP A 223 -25.65 6.22 -22.11
N ARG A 224 -26.23 7.11 -21.27
CA ARG A 224 -27.64 7.09 -20.88
C ARG A 224 -28.11 5.71 -20.41
N CYS A 225 -27.30 5.08 -19.56
CA CYS A 225 -27.60 3.78 -18.99
C CYS A 225 -28.69 3.93 -17.90
N PHE A 226 -29.85 3.32 -18.11
CA PHE A 226 -30.93 3.34 -17.13
C PHE A 226 -30.68 2.30 -16.04
N VAL A 227 -30.90 2.73 -14.79
CA VAL A 227 -30.99 1.87 -13.59
C VAL A 227 -32.26 2.19 -12.80
N PRO A 228 -32.91 1.20 -12.17
CA PRO A 228 -34.16 1.43 -11.44
C PRO A 228 -33.96 2.27 -10.17
N ARG A 229 -35.04 2.73 -9.56
CA ARG A 229 -35.03 3.60 -8.37
C ARG A 229 -34.21 3.00 -7.21
N ASP A 230 -34.35 1.70 -6.99
CA ASP A 230 -33.66 0.97 -5.95
C ASP A 230 -32.14 0.81 -6.21
N ALA A 231 -31.65 1.21 -7.39
CA ALA A 231 -30.21 1.30 -7.65
C ALA A 231 -29.50 2.33 -6.75
N LEU A 232 -30.22 3.39 -6.31
CA LEU A 232 -29.66 4.38 -5.39
C LEU A 232 -29.37 3.74 -4.03
N LEU A 233 -28.10 3.80 -3.60
CA LEU A 233 -27.67 3.44 -2.27
C LEU A 233 -27.89 4.66 -1.36
N SER A 234 -29.11 4.82 -0.90
CA SER A 234 -29.56 6.03 -0.20
C SER A 234 -29.08 6.09 1.25
N GLY A 235 -29.11 4.97 1.96
CA GLY A 235 -28.84 4.92 3.38
C GLY A 235 -29.59 6.03 4.13
N GLN A 236 -28.92 6.66 5.09
CA GLN A 236 -29.45 7.82 5.82
C GLN A 236 -29.11 9.17 5.15
N GLN A 237 -28.39 9.18 4.02
CA GLN A 237 -27.91 10.40 3.37
C GLN A 237 -28.96 11.11 2.55
N GLY A 238 -29.95 10.39 2.06
CA GLY A 238 -31.08 10.94 1.33
C GLY A 238 -31.73 9.96 0.36
N ARG A 239 -32.96 10.21 -0.02
CA ARG A 239 -33.80 9.34 -0.88
C ARG A 239 -34.65 10.15 -1.83
N ILE A 240 -35.12 9.53 -2.90
CA ILE A 240 -36.22 10.06 -3.69
C ILE A 240 -37.52 9.64 -3.00
N GLY A 241 -38.37 10.62 -2.65
CA GLY A 241 -39.68 10.37 -2.05
C GLY A 241 -40.70 9.89 -3.09
N ASP A 242 -41.90 9.53 -2.64
CA ASP A 242 -43.03 9.14 -3.53
C ASP A 242 -43.58 10.32 -4.36
N ASP A 243 -43.28 11.54 -3.91
CA ASP A 243 -43.48 12.79 -4.65
C ASP A 243 -42.48 12.98 -5.81
N GLY A 244 -41.51 12.07 -5.96
CA GLY A 244 -40.44 12.11 -6.95
C GLY A 244 -39.39 13.19 -6.66
N ARG A 245 -39.36 13.73 -5.44
CA ARG A 245 -38.35 14.73 -5.01
C ARG A 245 -37.28 14.12 -4.13
N PHE A 246 -36.13 14.78 -4.10
CA PHE A 246 -35.04 14.38 -3.21
C PHE A 246 -35.28 14.90 -1.79
N HIS A 247 -35.19 14.03 -0.81
CA HIS A 247 -35.29 14.32 0.62
C HIS A 247 -34.00 13.87 1.37
N SER A 248 -33.50 14.73 2.26
CA SER A 248 -32.34 14.40 3.10
C SER A 248 -32.38 15.15 4.41
N HIS A 249 -32.11 14.48 5.51
CA HIS A 249 -31.92 15.08 6.83
C HIS A 249 -30.49 15.64 7.01
N VAL A 250 -29.56 15.35 6.10
CA VAL A 250 -28.18 15.83 6.12
C VAL A 250 -28.03 16.98 5.12
N PRO A 251 -28.05 18.25 5.56
CA PRO A 251 -28.05 19.40 4.64
C PRO A 251 -26.71 19.58 3.92
N ASN A 252 -25.60 19.19 4.52
CA ASN A 252 -24.25 19.38 3.98
C ASN A 252 -23.92 18.32 2.93
N ARG A 253 -23.77 18.74 1.65
CA ARG A 253 -23.44 17.85 0.52
C ARG A 253 -22.13 17.10 0.72
N ARG A 254 -21.08 17.76 1.27
CA ARG A 254 -19.80 17.12 1.54
C ARG A 254 -19.91 16.02 2.58
N ARG A 255 -20.70 16.26 3.65
CA ARG A 255 -20.94 15.24 4.68
C ARG A 255 -21.70 14.03 4.11
N ARG A 256 -22.70 14.24 3.26
CA ARG A 256 -23.39 13.15 2.56
C ARG A 256 -22.43 12.32 1.71
N PHE A 257 -21.59 13.00 0.92
CA PHE A 257 -20.59 12.34 0.08
C PHE A 257 -19.61 11.51 0.91
N LEU A 258 -19.01 12.06 1.96
CA LEU A 258 -18.06 11.34 2.81
C LEU A 258 -18.71 10.10 3.46
N ALA A 259 -19.97 10.21 3.89
CA ALA A 259 -20.71 9.08 4.41
C ALA A 259 -20.97 8.00 3.32
N SER A 260 -21.30 8.42 2.10
CA SER A 260 -21.50 7.49 0.97
C SER A 260 -20.25 6.66 0.66
N ILE A 261 -19.05 7.22 0.78
CA ILE A 261 -17.78 6.53 0.51
C ILE A 261 -17.09 6.02 1.78
N GLY A 262 -17.80 5.86 2.90
CA GLY A 262 -17.24 5.50 4.21
C GLY A 262 -16.38 4.23 4.20
N ARG A 263 -16.61 3.31 3.26
CA ARG A 263 -15.83 2.07 3.09
C ARG A 263 -14.35 2.27 2.71
N VAL A 264 -13.98 3.48 2.31
CA VAL A 264 -12.57 3.83 2.08
C VAL A 264 -11.75 3.73 3.38
N THR A 265 -12.35 3.90 4.57
CA THR A 265 -11.62 3.78 5.84
C THR A 265 -11.29 2.34 6.23
N PRO A 266 -12.19 1.35 6.23
CA PRO A 266 -11.82 -0.07 6.32
C PRO A 266 -10.87 -0.50 5.18
N GLY A 267 -11.00 0.08 3.98
CA GLY A 267 -10.06 -0.13 2.88
C GLY A 267 -8.63 0.30 3.22
N LYS A 268 -8.44 1.44 3.88
CA LYS A 268 -7.12 1.89 4.37
C LYS A 268 -6.53 0.90 5.38
N LEU A 269 -7.33 0.35 6.30
CA LEU A 269 -6.90 -0.72 7.21
C LEU A 269 -6.45 -1.97 6.45
N SER A 270 -7.20 -2.37 5.41
CA SER A 270 -6.83 -3.49 4.54
C SER A 270 -5.51 -3.26 3.81
N MET A 271 -5.25 -2.02 3.33
CA MET A 271 -3.96 -1.67 2.70
C MET A 271 -2.80 -1.70 3.70
N SER A 272 -3.02 -1.23 4.93
CA SER A 272 -2.02 -1.34 6.00
C SER A 272 -1.71 -2.80 6.33
N ALA A 273 -2.72 -3.64 6.46
CA ALA A 273 -2.58 -5.07 6.74
C ALA A 273 -1.80 -5.80 5.63
N CYS A 274 -2.16 -5.57 4.36
CA CYS A 274 -1.44 -6.07 3.19
C CYS A 274 0.05 -5.69 3.22
N ALA A 275 0.35 -4.44 3.56
CA ALA A 275 1.70 -3.90 3.65
C ALA A 275 2.51 -4.58 4.77
N VAL A 276 1.91 -4.74 5.95
CA VAL A 276 2.52 -5.44 7.10
C VAL A 276 2.83 -6.90 6.73
N GLY A 277 1.88 -7.63 6.14
CA GLY A 277 2.06 -9.01 5.72
C GLY A 277 3.18 -9.17 4.70
N SER A 278 3.23 -8.30 3.68
CA SER A 278 4.26 -8.30 2.65
C SER A 278 5.66 -7.98 3.22
N ALA A 279 5.76 -7.00 4.13
CA ALA A 279 7.02 -6.66 4.77
C ALA A 279 7.55 -7.80 5.67
N ARG A 280 6.68 -8.47 6.44
CA ARG A 280 7.06 -9.64 7.27
C ARG A 280 7.62 -10.77 6.42
N VAL A 281 6.95 -11.13 5.33
CA VAL A 281 7.43 -12.19 4.43
C VAL A 281 8.76 -11.81 3.80
N THR A 282 8.88 -10.59 3.29
CA THR A 282 10.12 -10.13 2.64
C THR A 282 11.30 -10.13 3.62
N LEU A 283 11.07 -9.66 4.85
CA LEU A 283 12.09 -9.67 5.90
C LEU A 283 12.49 -11.11 6.30
N ALA A 284 11.50 -12.01 6.41
CA ALA A 284 11.77 -13.43 6.70
C ALA A 284 12.62 -14.08 5.61
N ILE A 285 12.34 -13.80 4.34
CA ILE A 285 13.15 -14.27 3.20
C ILE A 285 14.58 -13.75 3.33
N ALA A 286 14.77 -12.45 3.55
CA ALA A 286 16.09 -11.83 3.59
C ALA A 286 16.92 -12.33 4.78
N VAL A 287 16.33 -12.48 5.96
CA VAL A 287 17.02 -12.98 7.17
C VAL A 287 17.42 -14.44 6.98
N ARG A 288 16.52 -15.31 6.49
CA ARG A 288 16.81 -16.71 6.20
C ARG A 288 17.92 -16.84 5.16
N TYR A 289 17.80 -16.11 4.05
CA TYR A 289 18.83 -16.08 3.00
C TYR A 289 20.19 -15.66 3.56
N ALA A 290 20.22 -14.59 4.37
CA ALA A 290 21.46 -14.12 4.98
C ALA A 290 22.12 -15.16 5.91
N GLY A 291 21.32 -15.99 6.56
CA GLY A 291 21.79 -17.12 7.39
C GLY A 291 22.34 -18.29 6.57
N HIS A 292 21.83 -18.51 5.35
CA HIS A 292 22.22 -19.63 4.47
C HIS A 292 23.32 -19.26 3.48
N ARG A 293 23.43 -17.99 3.09
CA ARG A 293 24.42 -17.51 2.13
C ARG A 293 25.80 -17.43 2.76
N MET A 294 26.67 -18.38 2.42
CA MET A 294 28.05 -18.43 2.92
C MET A 294 28.98 -17.57 2.08
N ILE A 295 29.89 -16.85 2.73
CA ILE A 295 30.94 -16.05 2.11
C ILE A 295 32.30 -16.32 2.79
N SER A 296 33.39 -15.97 2.12
CA SER A 296 34.75 -16.12 2.68
C SER A 296 34.93 -15.19 3.88
N ALA A 297 35.41 -15.74 4.98
CA ALA A 297 35.85 -14.95 6.13
C ALA A 297 37.23 -14.30 5.86
N SER A 298 37.67 -13.43 6.78
CA SER A 298 38.97 -12.74 6.70
C SER A 298 40.18 -13.68 6.69
N ARG A 299 40.02 -14.93 7.13
CA ARG A 299 41.07 -15.98 7.05
C ARG A 299 40.73 -16.94 5.92
N ALA A 300 41.72 -17.25 5.08
CA ALA A 300 41.56 -18.21 3.98
C ALA A 300 40.99 -19.56 4.48
N ALA A 301 40.17 -20.19 3.69
CA ALA A 301 39.50 -21.48 3.92
C ALA A 301 38.37 -21.50 4.98
N ARG A 302 38.00 -20.39 5.62
CA ARG A 302 36.83 -20.34 6.50
C ARG A 302 35.70 -19.59 5.82
N GLN A 303 34.52 -20.15 5.87
CA GLN A 303 33.25 -19.48 5.43
C GLN A 303 32.40 -19.12 6.64
N VAL A 304 31.70 -18.00 6.51
CA VAL A 304 30.71 -17.53 7.49
C VAL A 304 29.43 -17.13 6.76
N PRO A 305 28.25 -17.21 7.41
CA PRO A 305 27.02 -16.63 6.84
C PRO A 305 27.22 -15.13 6.58
N VAL A 306 26.65 -14.61 5.50
CA VAL A 306 26.72 -13.16 5.22
C VAL A 306 26.06 -12.35 6.33
N TYR A 307 25.12 -12.93 7.06
CA TYR A 307 24.52 -12.36 8.26
C TYR A 307 25.54 -12.00 9.36
N ALA A 308 26.68 -12.67 9.42
CA ALA A 308 27.72 -12.37 10.42
C ALA A 308 28.34 -10.97 10.25
N HIS A 309 28.18 -10.34 9.08
CA HIS A 309 28.72 -9.01 8.82
C HIS A 309 27.80 -7.91 9.32
N ARG A 310 28.35 -6.96 10.09
CA ARG A 310 27.62 -5.82 10.65
C ARG A 310 26.89 -5.00 9.58
N THR A 311 27.53 -4.76 8.44
CA THR A 311 26.97 -4.04 7.30
C THR A 311 25.80 -4.77 6.63
N HIS A 312 25.60 -6.06 6.93
CA HIS A 312 24.51 -6.85 6.41
C HIS A 312 23.37 -7.02 7.44
N HIS A 313 23.68 -7.45 8.67
CA HIS A 313 22.65 -7.66 9.68
C HIS A 313 22.09 -6.34 10.26
N GLY A 314 22.87 -5.26 10.27
CA GLY A 314 22.42 -3.97 10.82
C GLY A 314 21.15 -3.43 10.15
N PRO A 315 21.11 -3.31 8.79
CA PRO A 315 19.89 -2.94 8.09
C PRO A 315 18.71 -3.89 8.35
N LEU A 316 18.95 -5.20 8.45
CA LEU A 316 17.88 -6.19 8.75
C LEU A 316 17.35 -6.06 10.18
N ALA A 317 18.21 -5.73 11.16
CA ALA A 317 17.78 -5.43 12.53
C ALA A 317 16.92 -4.15 12.57
N GLY A 318 17.33 -3.11 11.85
CA GLY A 318 16.51 -1.91 11.68
C GLY A 318 15.15 -2.16 11.01
N ALA A 319 15.13 -3.02 9.98
CA ALA A 319 13.91 -3.45 9.33
C ALA A 319 13.00 -4.25 10.29
N MET A 320 13.58 -5.10 11.15
CA MET A 320 12.84 -5.85 12.17
C MET A 320 12.12 -4.91 13.13
N ALA A 321 12.81 -3.92 13.68
CA ALA A 321 12.20 -2.92 14.55
C ALA A 321 11.07 -2.16 13.83
N THR A 322 11.26 -1.80 12.56
CA THR A 322 10.23 -1.12 11.76
C THR A 322 9.01 -2.01 11.49
N VAL A 323 9.19 -3.29 11.16
CA VAL A 323 8.08 -4.23 10.91
C VAL A 323 7.23 -4.47 12.17
N TYR A 324 7.86 -4.53 13.35
CA TYR A 324 7.12 -4.57 14.61
C TYR A 324 6.34 -3.28 14.84
N ALA A 325 6.96 -2.11 14.64
CA ALA A 325 6.28 -0.81 14.75
C ALA A 325 5.05 -0.70 13.84
N MET A 326 5.20 -1.09 12.56
CA MET A 326 4.10 -1.14 11.59
C MET A 326 2.95 -2.04 12.07
N SER A 327 3.29 -3.22 12.61
CA SER A 327 2.32 -4.20 13.10
C SER A 327 1.53 -3.68 14.30
N LEU A 328 2.22 -3.05 15.24
CA LEU A 328 1.61 -2.49 16.45
C LEU A 328 0.76 -1.26 16.13
N LEU A 329 1.24 -0.37 15.25
CA LEU A 329 0.47 0.78 14.80
C LEU A 329 -0.79 0.36 14.03
N HIS A 330 -0.69 -0.65 13.16
CA HIS A 330 -1.85 -1.19 12.45
C HIS A 330 -2.92 -1.70 13.43
N ARG A 331 -2.52 -2.48 14.42
CA ARG A 331 -3.44 -2.98 15.45
C ARG A 331 -4.06 -1.85 16.25
N ARG A 332 -3.26 -0.88 16.71
CA ARG A 332 -3.76 0.30 17.42
C ARG A 332 -4.81 1.05 16.59
N ALA A 333 -4.55 1.27 15.30
CA ALA A 333 -5.49 1.94 14.41
C ALA A 333 -6.80 1.14 14.22
N LEU A 334 -6.70 -0.18 14.10
CA LEU A 334 -7.84 -1.08 13.98
C LEU A 334 -8.66 -1.09 15.28
N ASP A 335 -8.02 -1.28 16.43
CA ASP A 335 -8.68 -1.31 17.75
C ASP A 335 -9.38 0.03 18.05
N ARG A 336 -8.73 1.16 17.73
CA ARG A 336 -9.32 2.50 17.88
C ARG A 336 -10.51 2.70 16.94
N TRP A 337 -10.40 2.27 15.70
CA TRP A 337 -11.51 2.36 14.73
C TRP A 337 -12.74 1.59 15.18
N GLU A 338 -12.56 0.37 15.69
CA GLU A 338 -13.67 -0.45 16.16
C GLU A 338 -14.30 0.05 17.45
N ALA A 339 -13.49 0.58 18.36
CA ALA A 339 -13.95 1.04 19.68
C ALA A 339 -14.49 2.48 19.66
N ALA A 340 -14.24 3.27 18.60
CA ALA A 340 -14.57 4.69 18.58
C ALA A 340 -16.09 4.93 18.59
N PRO A 341 -16.62 5.67 19.58
CA PRO A 341 -17.96 6.19 19.51
C PRO A 341 -18.09 7.26 18.41
N ASP A 342 -19.32 7.67 18.08
CA ASP A 342 -19.54 8.67 17.03
C ASP A 342 -18.85 10.01 17.29
N SER A 343 -18.67 10.39 18.55
CA SER A 343 -17.95 11.61 18.96
C SER A 343 -16.47 11.60 18.56
N ASP A 344 -15.83 10.42 18.55
CA ASP A 344 -14.40 10.24 18.36
C ASP A 344 -14.08 9.62 16.98
N ARG A 345 -15.10 9.44 16.15
CA ARG A 345 -14.99 8.77 14.85
C ARG A 345 -14.04 9.50 13.91
N ASP A 346 -14.05 10.82 13.88
CA ASP A 346 -13.16 11.63 13.03
C ASP A 346 -11.68 11.48 13.45
N GLU A 347 -11.40 11.35 14.75
CA GLU A 347 -10.04 11.10 15.24
C GLU A 347 -9.57 9.69 14.89
N ALA A 348 -10.41 8.69 15.07
CA ALA A 348 -10.10 7.32 14.68
C ALA A 348 -9.87 7.20 13.17
N GLU A 349 -10.69 7.85 12.32
CA GLU A 349 -10.50 7.90 10.87
C GLU A 349 -9.16 8.56 10.50
N ARG A 350 -8.80 9.66 11.17
CA ARG A 350 -7.51 10.33 10.96
C ARG A 350 -6.35 9.43 11.31
N LEU A 351 -6.41 8.71 12.45
CA LEU A 351 -5.38 7.75 12.83
C LEU A 351 -5.24 6.63 11.78
N VAL A 352 -6.34 6.08 11.27
CA VAL A 352 -6.33 5.08 10.19
C VAL A 352 -5.67 5.63 8.93
N ALA A 353 -5.96 6.88 8.56
CA ALA A 353 -5.39 7.53 7.38
C ALA A 353 -3.88 7.76 7.53
N VAL A 354 -3.43 8.25 8.69
CA VAL A 354 -2.01 8.44 9.02
C VAL A 354 -1.28 7.11 9.05
N ALA A 355 -1.83 6.10 9.72
CA ALA A 355 -1.26 4.77 9.82
C ALA A 355 -1.10 4.13 8.42
N LYS A 356 -2.12 4.20 7.55
CA LYS A 356 -2.06 3.67 6.19
C LYS A 356 -0.93 4.30 5.40
N GLY A 357 -0.82 5.61 5.40
CA GLY A 357 0.22 6.31 4.64
C GLY A 357 1.62 5.94 5.14
N TRP A 358 1.84 6.00 6.44
CA TRP A 358 3.13 5.68 7.04
C TRP A 358 3.50 4.21 6.86
N ILE A 359 2.60 3.27 7.19
CA ILE A 359 2.85 1.82 7.11
C ILE A 359 3.20 1.40 5.68
N THR A 360 2.48 1.87 4.67
CA THR A 360 2.74 1.46 3.29
C THR A 360 4.05 2.05 2.76
N TRP A 361 4.46 3.25 3.17
CA TRP A 361 5.78 3.80 2.86
C TRP A 361 6.90 3.02 3.57
N GLN A 362 6.75 2.74 4.88
CA GLN A 362 7.74 1.93 5.62
C GLN A 362 7.85 0.51 5.04
N ALA A 363 6.74 -0.10 4.63
CA ALA A 363 6.76 -1.42 3.98
C ALA A 363 7.58 -1.40 2.68
N ARG A 364 7.40 -0.36 1.84
CA ARG A 364 8.22 -0.19 0.64
C ARG A 364 9.70 -0.13 0.97
N ASP A 365 10.08 0.70 1.94
CA ASP A 365 11.47 0.88 2.33
C ASP A 365 12.07 -0.42 2.89
N VAL A 366 11.33 -1.16 3.73
CA VAL A 366 11.71 -2.49 4.23
C VAL A 366 11.89 -3.50 3.07
N ILE A 367 10.95 -3.53 2.12
CA ILE A 367 11.02 -4.46 0.98
C ILE A 367 12.22 -4.14 0.10
N VAL A 368 12.51 -2.86 -0.16
CA VAL A 368 13.68 -2.44 -0.94
C VAL A 368 14.97 -2.86 -0.23
N GLU A 369 15.11 -2.57 1.07
CA GLU A 369 16.26 -2.95 1.85
C GLU A 369 16.49 -4.47 1.82
N CYS A 370 15.45 -5.25 2.10
CA CYS A 370 15.52 -6.71 2.10
C CYS A 370 15.90 -7.28 0.72
N ARG A 371 15.35 -6.72 -0.36
CA ARG A 371 15.70 -7.11 -1.73
C ARG A 371 17.18 -6.84 -2.01
N GLU A 372 17.71 -5.70 -1.57
CA GLU A 372 19.14 -5.37 -1.72
C GLU A 372 20.04 -6.34 -0.95
N ARG A 373 19.65 -6.74 0.27
CA ARG A 373 20.36 -7.75 1.07
C ARG A 373 20.39 -9.13 0.40
N CYS A 374 19.48 -9.41 -0.54
CA CYS A 374 19.48 -10.65 -1.32
C CYS A 374 20.31 -10.56 -2.62
N GLY A 375 20.89 -9.40 -2.95
CA GLY A 375 21.70 -9.20 -4.16
C GLY A 375 20.95 -9.53 -5.45
N ALA A 376 21.62 -10.17 -6.41
CA ALA A 376 21.02 -10.55 -7.69
C ALA A 376 19.84 -11.54 -7.54
N GLN A 377 19.83 -12.38 -6.50
CA GLN A 377 18.71 -13.27 -6.21
C GLN A 377 17.42 -12.52 -5.95
N GLY A 378 17.50 -11.33 -5.35
CA GLY A 378 16.33 -10.46 -5.12
C GLY A 378 15.71 -9.85 -6.37
N LEU A 379 16.35 -10.00 -7.54
CA LEU A 379 15.83 -9.52 -8.83
C LEU A 379 15.08 -10.60 -9.62
N LEU A 380 15.24 -11.87 -9.25
CA LEU A 380 14.63 -12.97 -9.98
C LEU A 380 13.15 -13.14 -9.63
N GLU A 381 12.30 -13.28 -10.64
CA GLU A 381 10.85 -13.44 -10.47
C GLU A 381 10.47 -14.63 -9.60
N ASN A 382 11.19 -15.75 -9.71
CA ASN A 382 10.93 -16.95 -8.91
C ASN A 382 11.14 -16.73 -7.41
N ASN A 383 11.96 -15.75 -7.02
CA ASN A 383 12.16 -15.36 -5.63
C ASN A 383 11.14 -14.31 -5.12
N GLY A 384 10.29 -13.78 -6.00
CA GLY A 384 9.07 -13.03 -5.68
C GLY A 384 9.24 -11.65 -5.04
N MET A 385 10.46 -11.22 -4.71
CA MET A 385 10.68 -9.94 -4.02
C MET A 385 10.30 -8.73 -4.89
N THR A 386 10.51 -8.83 -6.21
CA THR A 386 10.08 -7.80 -7.18
C THR A 386 8.57 -7.67 -7.26
N GLU A 387 7.83 -8.77 -7.12
CA GLU A 387 6.37 -8.76 -7.11
C GLU A 387 5.83 -8.13 -5.82
N LEU A 388 6.44 -8.44 -4.66
CA LEU A 388 6.11 -7.79 -3.39
C LEU A 388 6.39 -6.29 -3.44
N PHE A 389 7.53 -5.88 -4.00
CA PHE A 389 7.86 -4.47 -4.21
C PHE A 389 6.84 -3.76 -5.11
N THR A 390 6.53 -4.31 -6.28
CA THR A 390 5.57 -3.68 -7.19
C THR A 390 4.12 -3.74 -6.67
N GLY A 391 3.80 -4.73 -5.84
CA GLY A 391 2.50 -4.86 -5.18
C GLY A 391 2.24 -3.76 -4.16
N ILE A 392 3.28 -3.37 -3.38
CA ILE A 392 3.14 -2.32 -2.37
C ILE A 392 2.86 -0.94 -2.97
N GLU A 393 3.34 -0.64 -4.17
CA GLU A 393 3.03 0.61 -4.89
C GLU A 393 1.53 0.75 -5.16
N GLY A 394 0.83 -0.37 -5.36
CA GLY A 394 -0.63 -0.40 -5.43
C GLY A 394 -1.28 0.00 -4.10
N ALA A 395 -0.79 -0.49 -2.97
CA ALA A 395 -1.32 -0.15 -1.65
C ALA A 395 -1.03 1.31 -1.24
N ILE A 396 0.09 1.90 -1.71
CA ILE A 396 0.41 3.33 -1.53
C ILE A 396 -0.64 4.21 -2.19
N THR A 397 -1.10 3.82 -3.39
CA THR A 397 -2.02 4.62 -4.22
C THR A 397 -3.50 4.37 -3.88
N ALA A 398 -3.86 3.12 -3.55
CA ALA A 398 -5.24 2.73 -3.30
C ALA A 398 -5.82 3.35 -2.01
N GLU A 399 -7.16 3.46 -1.95
CA GLU A 399 -7.93 4.00 -0.81
C GLU A 399 -7.56 5.45 -0.44
N GLY A 400 -7.16 6.22 -1.45
CA GLY A 400 -6.57 7.55 -1.35
C GLY A 400 -5.04 7.49 -1.34
N ASP A 401 -4.44 8.24 -2.26
CA ASP A 401 -2.98 8.38 -2.35
C ASP A 401 -2.39 8.89 -1.04
N ASN A 402 -1.24 8.36 -0.64
CA ASN A 402 -0.63 8.66 0.65
C ASN A 402 -0.40 10.15 0.89
N LEU A 403 0.08 10.88 -0.14
CA LEU A 403 0.30 12.32 0.01
C LEU A 403 -1.01 13.06 0.25
N ALA A 404 -2.08 12.70 -0.47
CA ALA A 404 -3.40 13.32 -0.32
C ALA A 404 -4.01 13.04 1.07
N VAL A 405 -3.93 11.78 1.56
CA VAL A 405 -4.47 11.44 2.89
C VAL A 405 -3.67 12.07 4.01
N HIS A 406 -2.33 12.16 3.89
CA HIS A 406 -1.48 12.86 4.86
C HIS A 406 -1.69 14.37 4.81
N ALA A 407 -1.89 14.97 3.63
CA ALA A 407 -2.20 16.39 3.52
C ALA A 407 -3.55 16.75 4.18
N LYS A 408 -4.57 15.88 4.02
CA LYS A 408 -5.85 16.02 4.77
C LYS A 408 -5.63 15.94 6.27
N ALA A 409 -4.92 14.92 6.74
CA ALA A 409 -4.62 14.75 8.17
C ALA A 409 -3.81 15.94 8.73
N ALA A 410 -2.81 16.41 7.97
CA ALA A 410 -2.01 17.58 8.34
C ALA A 410 -2.85 18.84 8.52
N ALA A 411 -3.78 19.09 7.60
CA ALA A 411 -4.69 20.22 7.70
C ALA A 411 -5.61 20.09 8.93
N GLU A 412 -6.20 18.92 9.15
CA GLU A 412 -7.05 18.66 10.32
C GLU A 412 -6.28 18.87 11.62
N MET A 413 -5.08 18.29 11.76
CA MET A 413 -4.26 18.43 12.96
C MET A 413 -3.77 19.86 13.19
N LEU A 414 -3.51 20.61 12.10
CA LEU A 414 -3.06 22.00 12.20
C LEU A 414 -4.17 22.95 12.66
N PHE A 415 -5.41 22.72 12.22
CA PHE A 415 -6.55 23.59 12.49
C PHE A 415 -7.39 23.17 13.69
N SER A 416 -7.35 21.90 14.12
CA SER A 416 -8.09 21.40 15.29
C SER A 416 -7.30 21.45 16.60
N ALA A 417 -6.06 21.89 16.58
CA ALA A 417 -5.22 21.94 17.77
C ALA A 417 -5.78 22.95 18.80
N THR A 418 -6.59 22.45 19.72
CA THR A 418 -6.59 22.92 21.10
C THR A 418 -5.14 22.88 21.58
N GLU A 419 -4.68 23.92 22.27
CA GLU A 419 -3.34 23.97 22.87
C GLU A 419 -3.09 22.65 23.60
N GLN A 420 -2.31 21.75 22.97
CA GLN A 420 -1.81 20.58 23.68
C GLN A 420 -0.86 21.13 24.74
N GLU A 421 -1.18 20.91 26.02
CA GLU A 421 -0.26 21.20 27.09
C GLU A 421 1.08 20.53 26.78
N THR A 422 2.10 21.33 26.57
CA THR A 422 3.47 20.85 26.38
C THR A 422 3.83 20.07 27.64
N PRO A 423 4.20 18.79 27.55
CA PRO A 423 4.66 18.06 28.72
C PRO A 423 5.80 18.83 29.37
N PRO A 424 5.83 18.91 30.72
CA PRO A 424 6.87 19.64 31.42
C PRO A 424 8.25 19.14 30.95
N ASP A 425 9.17 20.06 30.75
CA ASP A 425 10.57 19.74 30.44
C ASP A 425 11.20 19.11 31.68
N GLU A 426 11.22 17.79 31.76
CA GLU A 426 11.81 17.04 32.89
C GLU A 426 13.35 17.04 32.85
N GLY A 427 13.95 17.83 31.97
CA GLY A 427 15.40 17.95 31.82
C GLY A 427 16.04 16.81 30.98
N PRO A 428 17.40 16.82 30.90
CA PRO A 428 18.13 15.84 30.12
C PRO A 428 17.98 14.43 30.73
N GLY A 429 17.60 13.46 29.89
CA GLY A 429 17.51 12.04 30.23
C GLY A 429 18.62 11.21 29.60
N ASP A 430 18.61 9.91 29.87
CA ASP A 430 19.53 8.95 29.29
C ASP A 430 18.95 8.37 27.97
N LEU A 431 19.77 8.20 26.94
CA LEU A 431 19.40 7.51 25.69
C LEU A 431 19.10 6.01 25.88
N ALA A 432 19.37 5.47 27.06
CA ALA A 432 18.95 4.15 27.47
C ALA A 432 17.53 4.16 28.09
N ASP A 433 17.01 5.31 28.54
CA ASP A 433 15.71 5.43 29.17
C ASP A 433 14.57 5.45 28.10
N PRO A 434 13.68 4.43 28.06
CA PRO A 434 12.57 4.40 27.13
C PRO A 434 11.59 5.56 27.28
N ALA A 435 11.46 6.14 28.49
CA ALA A 435 10.57 7.28 28.71
C ALA A 435 11.17 8.55 28.09
N PHE A 436 12.48 8.75 28.22
CA PHE A 436 13.17 9.87 27.56
C PHE A 436 13.09 9.77 26.05
N LEU A 437 13.32 8.58 25.47
CA LEU A 437 13.17 8.39 24.02
C LEU A 437 11.75 8.71 23.53
N GLY A 438 10.72 8.31 24.29
CA GLY A 438 9.32 8.66 24.00
C GLY A 438 9.07 10.17 24.02
N ARG A 439 9.65 10.89 25.01
CA ARG A 439 9.57 12.37 25.07
C ARG A 439 10.25 13.02 23.84
N LEU A 440 11.40 12.51 23.41
CA LEU A 440 12.07 13.02 22.20
C LEU A 440 11.23 12.76 20.93
N CYS A 441 10.57 11.61 20.82
CA CYS A 441 9.64 11.35 19.71
C CYS A 441 8.47 12.35 19.70
N ALA A 442 7.89 12.66 20.86
CA ALA A 442 6.83 13.66 20.99
C ALA A 442 7.33 15.08 20.64
N ALA A 443 8.53 15.43 21.10
CA ALA A 443 9.15 16.72 20.79
C ALA A 443 9.35 16.95 19.28
N VAL A 444 9.70 15.92 18.51
CA VAL A 444 9.81 16.04 17.05
C VAL A 444 8.48 16.43 16.42
N GLU A 445 7.37 15.82 16.85
CA GLU A 445 6.02 16.17 16.36
C GLU A 445 5.66 17.63 16.70
N GLU A 446 5.87 18.02 17.94
CA GLU A 446 5.64 19.39 18.43
C GLU A 446 6.41 20.43 17.59
N LEU A 447 7.72 20.21 17.39
CA LEU A 447 8.58 21.10 16.62
C LEU A 447 8.11 21.29 15.18
N TRP A 448 7.69 20.22 14.51
CA TRP A 448 7.23 20.34 13.13
C TRP A 448 5.86 21.02 13.02
N PHE A 449 4.91 20.76 13.92
CA PHE A 449 3.64 21.48 13.91
C PHE A 449 3.78 22.94 14.36
N ALA A 450 4.65 23.24 15.33
CA ALA A 450 4.97 24.63 15.70
C ALA A 450 5.52 25.39 14.50
N ARG A 451 6.46 24.81 13.76
CA ARG A 451 7.01 25.39 12.52
C ARG A 451 5.95 25.57 11.43
N ALA A 452 5.01 24.64 11.29
CA ALA A 452 3.91 24.76 10.34
C ALA A 452 2.99 25.93 10.69
N ARG A 453 2.64 26.10 11.96
CA ARG A 453 1.84 27.24 12.47
C ARG A 453 2.55 28.57 12.25
N GLU A 454 3.84 28.66 12.56
CA GLU A 454 4.67 29.83 12.31
C GLU A 454 4.65 30.23 10.84
N ARG A 455 4.90 29.27 9.92
CA ARG A 455 4.90 29.52 8.48
C ARG A 455 3.53 29.94 7.96
N MET A 456 2.47 29.36 8.48
CA MET A 456 1.10 29.72 8.12
C MET A 456 0.75 31.15 8.56
N SER A 457 1.20 31.52 9.76
CA SER A 457 0.94 32.86 10.34
C SER A 457 1.75 33.96 9.65
N ALA A 458 2.97 33.65 9.20
CA ALA A 458 3.85 34.58 8.47
C ALA A 458 3.40 34.83 7.01
N ALA A 459 2.57 33.97 6.44
CA ALA A 459 2.08 34.12 5.08
C ALA A 459 0.97 35.19 4.99
N PRO A 460 0.85 35.92 3.84
CA PRO A 460 -0.11 37.02 3.68
C PRO A 460 -1.55 36.59 3.99
N PRO A 461 -2.32 37.41 4.74
CA PRO A 461 -3.74 37.16 4.95
C PRO A 461 -4.51 37.32 3.62
N GLY A 462 -5.57 36.54 3.41
CA GLY A 462 -6.40 36.61 2.21
C GLY A 462 -5.99 35.68 1.07
N ASP A 463 -4.86 34.97 1.18
CA ASP A 463 -4.47 33.89 0.27
C ASP A 463 -4.45 32.53 1.00
N PRO A 464 -5.59 31.81 1.05
CA PRO A 464 -5.66 30.50 1.72
C PRO A 464 -4.73 29.46 1.12
N LEU A 465 -4.56 29.46 -0.21
CA LEU A 465 -3.68 28.51 -0.89
C LEU A 465 -2.20 28.82 -0.60
N GLY A 466 -1.78 30.09 -0.68
CA GLY A 466 -0.43 30.49 -0.33
C GLY A 466 -0.08 30.20 1.13
N ARG A 467 -0.99 30.42 2.07
CA ARG A 467 -0.84 30.06 3.49
C ARG A 467 -0.66 28.56 3.69
N TRP A 468 -1.48 27.76 3.02
CA TRP A 468 -1.34 26.30 3.05
C TRP A 468 -0.01 25.86 2.43
N ASN A 469 0.38 26.38 1.29
CA ASN A 469 1.65 26.06 0.63
C ASN A 469 2.87 26.41 1.49
N ALA A 470 2.81 27.48 2.27
CA ALA A 470 3.86 27.85 3.22
C ALA A 470 3.96 26.87 4.41
N ALA A 471 2.83 26.39 4.91
CA ALA A 471 2.76 25.51 6.08
C ALA A 471 2.94 24.02 5.75
N SER A 472 2.41 23.55 4.60
CA SER A 472 2.27 22.14 4.28
C SER A 472 3.56 21.32 4.31
N PRO A 473 4.76 21.80 3.91
CA PRO A 473 5.98 21.01 4.03
C PRO A 473 6.33 20.66 5.48
N ALA A 474 6.12 21.58 6.42
CA ALA A 474 6.36 21.32 7.83
C ALA A 474 5.22 20.48 8.44
N ALA A 475 3.98 20.74 8.07
CA ALA A 475 2.82 20.00 8.56
C ALA A 475 2.87 18.52 8.13
N LEU A 476 3.30 18.20 6.92
CA LEU A 476 3.50 16.81 6.47
C LEU A 476 4.59 16.08 7.27
N ARG A 477 5.67 16.78 7.63
CA ARG A 477 6.67 16.23 8.56
C ARG A 477 6.10 16.04 9.98
N GLY A 478 5.20 16.92 10.41
CA GLY A 478 4.45 16.75 11.64
C GLY A 478 3.58 15.49 11.63
N VAL A 479 2.91 15.20 10.53
CA VAL A 479 2.14 13.94 10.38
C VAL A 479 3.04 12.71 10.37
N GLU A 480 4.21 12.77 9.72
CA GLU A 480 5.20 11.69 9.80
C GLU A 480 5.65 11.48 11.26
N ALA A 481 5.98 12.54 11.96
CA ALA A 481 6.39 12.48 13.37
C ALA A 481 5.26 11.95 14.28
N HIS A 482 4.02 12.34 14.02
CA HIS A 482 2.84 11.79 14.70
C HIS A 482 2.74 10.27 14.52
N ALA A 483 2.94 9.77 13.30
CA ALA A 483 2.93 8.33 13.04
C ALA A 483 4.03 7.59 13.81
N TYR A 484 5.25 8.17 13.86
CA TYR A 484 6.35 7.61 14.65
C TYR A 484 6.04 7.60 16.13
N ARG A 485 5.47 8.67 16.70
CA ARG A 485 5.06 8.73 18.10
C ARG A 485 3.96 7.71 18.37
N GLN A 486 2.92 7.62 17.54
CA GLN A 486 1.85 6.63 17.70
C GLN A 486 2.38 5.19 17.65
N ALA A 487 3.39 4.92 16.84
CA ALA A 487 4.05 3.61 16.78
C ALA A 487 4.89 3.33 18.03
N ASP A 488 5.64 4.33 18.54
CA ASP A 488 6.41 4.20 19.78
C ASP A 488 5.51 3.97 21.00
N GLU A 489 4.40 4.71 21.11
CA GLU A 489 3.39 4.50 22.13
C GLU A 489 2.76 3.10 22.04
N ALA A 490 2.46 2.62 20.84
CA ALA A 490 1.94 1.27 20.65
C ALA A 490 2.96 0.19 21.09
N TYR A 491 4.24 0.44 20.90
CA TYR A 491 5.32 -0.40 21.45
C TYR A 491 5.32 -0.39 22.98
N ALA A 492 5.25 0.81 23.60
CA ALA A 492 5.24 0.96 25.04
C ALA A 492 4.06 0.24 25.68
N GLU A 493 2.86 0.43 25.14
CA GLU A 493 1.64 -0.25 25.60
C GLU A 493 1.74 -1.77 25.45
N ALA A 494 2.30 -2.25 24.33
CA ALA A 494 2.47 -3.67 24.12
C ALA A 494 3.49 -4.29 25.08
N ALA A 495 4.59 -3.58 25.39
CA ALA A 495 5.58 -4.01 26.37
C ALA A 495 4.99 -4.05 27.79
N ALA A 496 4.24 -3.01 28.18
CA ALA A 496 3.62 -2.93 29.50
C ALA A 496 2.59 -4.05 29.76
N ARG A 497 2.01 -4.65 28.72
CA ARG A 497 1.08 -5.80 28.83
C ARG A 497 1.79 -7.14 28.99
N LEU A 498 3.10 -7.20 28.77
CA LEU A 498 3.87 -8.42 28.91
C LEU A 498 4.40 -8.56 30.35
N PRO A 499 4.42 -9.77 30.90
CA PRO A 499 5.14 -10.03 32.15
C PRO A 499 6.65 -9.83 31.92
N GLU A 500 7.35 -9.44 32.98
CA GLU A 500 8.80 -9.37 32.96
C GLU A 500 9.40 -10.71 32.47
N GLY A 501 10.41 -10.60 31.60
CA GLY A 501 11.07 -11.76 31.01
C GLY A 501 11.52 -11.52 29.58
N GLY A 502 11.95 -12.59 28.89
CA GLY A 502 12.58 -12.51 27.60
C GLY A 502 11.72 -11.83 26.50
N ALA A 503 10.41 -12.01 26.48
CA ALA A 503 9.53 -11.37 25.50
C ALA A 503 9.42 -9.85 25.72
N HIS A 504 9.28 -9.42 26.98
CA HIS A 504 9.28 -8.02 27.38
C HIS A 504 10.61 -7.36 26.99
N ALA A 505 11.74 -7.95 27.38
CA ALA A 505 13.07 -7.44 27.07
C ALA A 505 13.24 -7.28 25.55
N ARG A 506 12.88 -8.29 24.73
CA ARG A 506 12.99 -8.20 23.26
C ARG A 506 12.14 -7.08 22.66
N LEU A 507 10.95 -6.86 23.18
CA LEU A 507 10.07 -5.79 22.68
C LEU A 507 10.61 -4.40 23.05
N THR A 508 11.19 -4.26 24.24
CA THR A 508 11.86 -3.04 24.70
C THR A 508 13.09 -2.71 23.86
N GLU A 509 13.91 -3.70 23.52
CA GLU A 509 15.09 -3.53 22.65
C GLU A 509 14.70 -3.12 21.21
N LEU A 510 13.66 -3.74 20.66
CA LEU A 510 13.13 -3.36 19.35
C LEU A 510 12.62 -1.91 19.36
N ARG A 511 11.87 -1.52 20.43
CA ARG A 511 11.40 -0.14 20.61
C ARG A 511 12.57 0.84 20.70
N ARG A 512 13.60 0.52 21.52
CA ARG A 512 14.80 1.36 21.67
C ARG A 512 15.45 1.62 20.32
N LEU A 513 15.69 0.57 19.54
CA LEU A 513 16.28 0.70 18.19
C LEU A 513 15.40 1.55 17.27
N PHE A 514 14.08 1.34 17.28
CA PHE A 514 13.13 2.10 16.49
C PHE A 514 13.17 3.60 16.83
N ALA A 515 13.09 3.95 18.11
CA ALA A 515 13.10 5.32 18.59
C ALA A 515 14.45 6.00 18.31
N LEU A 516 15.58 5.35 18.61
CA LEU A 516 16.94 5.91 18.36
C LEU A 516 17.15 6.25 16.88
N ARG A 517 16.70 5.39 15.97
CA ARG A 517 16.81 5.67 14.51
C ARG A 517 15.98 6.89 14.09
N TRP A 518 14.85 7.12 14.72
CA TRP A 518 14.03 8.30 14.47
C TRP A 518 14.65 9.57 15.06
N ILE A 519 15.16 9.49 16.29
CA ILE A 519 15.86 10.57 16.98
C ILE A 519 17.11 10.99 16.21
N ASP A 520 17.93 10.05 15.74
CA ASP A 520 19.11 10.32 14.95
C ASP A 520 18.79 11.13 13.67
N ARG A 521 17.75 10.73 12.93
CA ARG A 521 17.25 11.46 11.75
C ARG A 521 16.79 12.89 12.05
N ASN A 522 16.42 13.19 13.28
CA ASN A 522 15.92 14.48 13.73
C ASN A 522 16.83 15.18 14.73
N SER A 523 18.04 14.64 14.98
CA SER A 523 19.00 15.10 15.99
C SER A 523 19.33 16.58 15.87
N GLY A 524 19.53 17.08 14.64
CA GLY A 524 19.77 18.50 14.40
C GLY A 524 18.63 19.41 14.83
N SER A 525 17.36 19.01 14.63
CA SER A 525 16.19 19.78 15.04
C SER A 525 16.00 19.75 16.56
N LEU A 526 16.21 18.59 17.17
CA LEU A 526 16.14 18.40 18.64
C LEU A 526 17.24 19.19 19.36
N LEU A 527 18.47 19.17 18.83
CA LEU A 527 19.59 19.93 19.33
C LEU A 527 19.33 21.45 19.26
N ALA A 528 18.86 21.93 18.10
CA ALA A 528 18.54 23.35 17.91
C ALA A 528 17.40 23.84 18.84
N ALA A 529 16.49 22.95 19.23
CA ALA A 529 15.41 23.23 20.16
C ALA A 529 15.79 23.01 21.64
N GLY A 530 17.02 22.63 21.94
CA GLY A 530 17.48 22.35 23.33
C GLY A 530 16.88 21.08 23.95
N ARG A 531 16.22 20.22 23.14
CA ARG A 531 15.63 18.94 23.59
C ARG A 531 16.66 17.80 23.66
N LEU A 532 17.80 17.97 23.01
CA LEU A 532 18.97 17.08 23.00
C LEU A 532 20.21 17.90 23.30
N THR A 533 21.06 17.43 24.18
CA THR A 533 22.35 18.09 24.46
C THR A 533 23.40 17.72 23.40
N ALA A 534 24.49 18.49 23.30
CA ALA A 534 25.58 18.20 22.38
C ALA A 534 26.24 16.83 22.70
N ASP A 535 26.40 16.49 23.98
CA ASP A 535 26.95 15.22 24.42
C ASP A 535 26.05 14.04 24.06
N GLN A 536 24.73 14.20 24.25
CA GLN A 536 23.76 13.19 23.81
C GLN A 536 23.76 13.01 22.30
N ALA A 537 23.82 14.10 21.52
CA ALA A 537 23.91 14.02 20.05
C ALA A 537 25.21 13.33 19.61
N ALA A 538 26.33 13.58 20.29
CA ALA A 538 27.59 12.92 19.99
C ALA A 538 27.59 11.43 20.34
N SER A 539 26.82 11.00 21.35
CA SER A 539 26.72 9.58 21.77
C SER A 539 25.66 8.77 21.00
N LEU A 540 24.78 9.44 20.21
CA LEU A 540 23.74 8.74 19.42
C LEU A 540 24.27 7.63 18.50
N PRO A 541 25.37 7.81 17.73
CA PRO A 541 25.90 6.75 16.89
C PRO A 541 26.26 5.49 17.70
N ASP A 542 26.92 5.64 18.87
CA ASP A 542 27.31 4.52 19.71
C ASP A 542 26.07 3.82 20.31
N ALA A 543 25.06 4.58 20.76
CA ALA A 543 23.80 4.03 21.26
C ALA A 543 23.06 3.25 20.17
N LEU A 544 23.08 3.72 18.91
CA LEU A 544 22.54 3.01 17.75
C LEU A 544 23.27 1.73 17.46
N GLU A 545 24.61 1.76 17.46
CA GLU A 545 25.44 0.57 17.21
C GLU A 545 25.19 -0.52 18.27
N GLU A 546 25.06 -0.14 19.53
CA GLU A 546 24.71 -1.03 20.64
C GLU A 546 23.31 -1.64 20.42
N ALA A 547 22.29 -0.81 20.18
CA ALA A 547 20.92 -1.26 20.00
C ALA A 547 20.81 -2.21 18.79
N VAL A 548 21.50 -1.91 17.69
CA VAL A 548 21.55 -2.81 16.53
C VAL A 548 22.24 -4.13 16.86
N ALA A 549 23.32 -4.14 17.62
CA ALA A 549 24.04 -5.36 18.00
C ALA A 549 23.09 -6.30 18.78
N VAL A 550 22.37 -5.76 19.77
CA VAL A 550 21.42 -6.52 20.58
C VAL A 550 20.26 -7.06 19.73
N VAL A 551 19.63 -6.23 18.91
CA VAL A 551 18.50 -6.67 18.07
C VAL A 551 18.96 -7.68 17.01
N ALA A 552 20.12 -7.50 16.40
CA ALA A 552 20.63 -8.41 15.38
C ALA A 552 20.87 -9.84 15.91
N GLU A 553 21.33 -9.99 17.17
CA GLU A 553 21.48 -11.31 17.79
C GLU A 553 20.16 -12.10 17.79
N HIS A 554 19.03 -11.39 17.94
CA HIS A 554 17.72 -12.02 18.09
C HIS A 554 16.87 -12.00 16.81
N THR A 555 17.27 -11.24 15.78
CA THR A 555 16.52 -11.11 14.53
C THR A 555 16.17 -12.46 13.89
N PRO A 556 17.04 -13.48 13.81
CA PRO A 556 16.66 -14.79 13.28
C PRO A 556 15.54 -15.48 14.06
N SER A 557 15.52 -15.36 15.39
CA SER A 557 14.45 -15.91 16.22
C SER A 557 13.18 -15.06 16.20
N LEU A 558 13.30 -13.77 16.02
CA LEU A 558 12.16 -12.84 15.90
C LEU A 558 11.35 -13.07 14.63
N VAL A 559 11.98 -13.51 13.54
CA VAL A 559 11.27 -13.90 12.31
C VAL A 559 10.24 -15.00 12.56
N GLU A 560 10.52 -15.93 13.47
CA GLU A 560 9.58 -17.02 13.80
C GLU A 560 8.29 -16.51 14.47
N THR A 561 8.33 -15.32 15.07
CA THR A 561 7.15 -14.69 15.68
C THR A 561 6.12 -14.24 14.64
N PHE A 562 6.52 -14.09 13.38
CA PHE A 562 5.61 -13.80 12.26
C PHE A 562 4.69 -14.99 11.93
N ALA A 563 4.97 -16.16 12.53
CA ALA A 563 4.17 -17.36 12.41
C ALA A 563 3.88 -17.78 10.95
N LEU A 564 4.83 -17.51 10.05
CA LEU A 564 4.72 -17.85 8.63
C LEU A 564 4.79 -19.37 8.46
N PRO A 565 3.80 -20.01 7.80
CA PRO A 565 3.84 -21.43 7.57
C PRO A 565 5.05 -21.81 6.68
N GLU A 566 5.77 -22.87 7.05
CA GLU A 566 6.94 -23.32 6.28
C GLU A 566 6.56 -23.70 4.84
N ARG A 567 5.37 -24.28 4.66
CA ARG A 567 4.84 -24.57 3.32
C ARG A 567 4.67 -23.31 2.47
N LEU A 568 4.30 -22.17 3.07
CA LEU A 568 4.24 -20.88 2.38
C LEU A 568 5.67 -20.42 2.06
N MET A 569 6.58 -20.47 3.04
CA MET A 569 7.96 -20.03 2.86
C MET A 569 8.71 -20.82 1.77
N SER A 570 8.34 -22.08 1.53
CA SER A 570 8.93 -22.90 0.46
C SER A 570 8.60 -22.42 -0.96
N ASP A 571 7.70 -21.45 -1.13
CA ASP A 571 7.41 -20.80 -2.43
C ASP A 571 8.49 -19.78 -2.84
N TRP A 572 9.39 -19.43 -1.93
CA TRP A 572 10.53 -18.55 -2.18
C TRP A 572 11.84 -19.34 -2.02
N PRO A 573 12.43 -19.85 -3.14
CA PRO A 573 13.58 -20.76 -3.08
C PRO A 573 14.74 -20.24 -2.23
N ILE A 574 15.03 -18.92 -2.29
CA ILE A 574 16.13 -18.33 -1.53
C ILE A 574 15.93 -18.33 0.00
N ALA A 575 14.70 -18.52 0.47
CA ALA A 575 14.44 -18.66 1.91
C ALA A 575 14.86 -20.03 2.47
N GLY A 576 15.15 -21.00 1.60
CA GLY A 576 15.56 -22.35 2.00
C GLY A 576 17.10 -22.52 2.04
N PRO A 577 17.59 -23.46 2.84
CA PRO A 577 19.04 -23.71 2.98
C PRO A 577 19.68 -24.28 1.70
N ARG A 578 18.89 -24.93 0.84
CA ARG A 578 19.34 -25.51 -0.43
C ARG A 578 18.90 -24.69 -1.63
N TYR A 579 18.88 -23.35 -1.49
CA TYR A 579 18.41 -22.44 -2.55
C TYR A 579 19.18 -22.59 -3.87
N ALA A 580 20.45 -23.07 -3.82
CA ALA A 580 21.27 -23.29 -5.00
C ALA A 580 20.85 -24.52 -5.82
N ASP A 581 20.27 -25.56 -5.19
CA ASP A 581 19.85 -26.80 -5.86
C ASP A 581 18.79 -26.56 -6.94
N VAL A 582 18.04 -25.48 -6.82
CA VAL A 582 17.05 -25.06 -7.80
C VAL A 582 17.64 -24.83 -9.18
N TYR A 583 18.94 -24.49 -9.24
CA TYR A 583 19.65 -24.22 -10.49
C TYR A 583 20.29 -25.47 -11.12
N ASP A 584 20.26 -26.62 -10.41
CA ASP A 584 20.71 -27.90 -11.00
C ASP A 584 19.67 -28.49 -11.96
N ASP A 585 18.40 -28.04 -11.89
CA ASP A 585 17.37 -28.38 -12.86
C ASP A 585 17.18 -27.25 -13.87
N PRO A 586 17.83 -27.31 -15.05
CA PRO A 586 17.70 -26.29 -16.08
C PRO A 586 16.28 -26.23 -16.67
N GLU A 587 15.43 -27.23 -16.40
CA GLU A 587 14.03 -27.29 -16.77
C GLU A 587 13.09 -27.02 -15.59
N GLY A 588 13.59 -26.43 -14.52
CA GLY A 588 12.86 -26.14 -13.30
C GLY A 588 11.49 -25.47 -13.51
N PRO A 589 10.65 -25.35 -12.47
CA PRO A 589 9.23 -24.96 -12.59
C PRO A 589 8.99 -23.67 -13.39
N TRP A 590 9.92 -22.72 -13.32
CA TRP A 590 9.85 -21.45 -14.06
C TRP A 590 10.10 -21.55 -15.58
N HIS A 591 10.66 -22.67 -16.07
CA HIS A 591 10.83 -22.89 -17.50
C HIS A 591 9.63 -23.59 -18.16
N ARG A 592 8.79 -24.27 -17.39
CA ARG A 592 7.67 -25.08 -17.89
C ARG A 592 6.63 -24.28 -18.69
N GLY A 593 6.41 -23.00 -18.34
CA GLY A 593 5.49 -22.11 -19.06
C GLY A 593 6.00 -21.61 -20.42
N ARG A 594 7.32 -21.64 -20.67
CA ARG A 594 7.92 -21.20 -21.96
C ARG A 594 7.95 -22.27 -23.05
N ARG A 595 7.90 -23.56 -22.67
CA ARG A 595 8.05 -24.67 -23.64
C ARG A 595 6.86 -24.82 -24.57
N THR A 596 5.64 -24.51 -24.16
CA THR A 596 4.44 -24.60 -24.99
C THR A 596 4.39 -23.53 -26.10
N GLY A 597 4.98 -22.34 -25.86
CA GLY A 597 5.03 -21.26 -26.87
C GLY A 597 6.14 -21.38 -27.91
N LEU A 598 7.29 -21.99 -27.57
CA LEU A 598 8.44 -22.07 -28.49
C LEU A 598 8.38 -23.28 -29.43
N ARG A 599 7.77 -24.39 -29.02
CA ARG A 599 7.58 -25.54 -29.94
C ARG A 599 6.56 -25.24 -31.05
N GLY A 600 5.54 -24.44 -30.80
CA GLY A 600 4.61 -23.97 -31.82
C GLY A 600 5.27 -23.02 -32.84
N ARG A 601 6.19 -22.16 -32.44
CA ARG A 601 6.88 -21.20 -33.32
C ARG A 601 8.07 -21.83 -34.08
N ALA A 602 8.73 -22.84 -33.53
CA ALA A 602 9.83 -23.53 -34.22
C ALA A 602 9.32 -24.39 -35.38
N ALA A 603 8.05 -24.79 -35.39
CA ALA A 603 7.43 -25.52 -36.52
C ALA A 603 7.06 -24.59 -37.69
N GLU A 604 6.77 -23.32 -37.45
CA GLU A 604 6.47 -22.33 -38.50
C GLU A 604 7.71 -21.82 -39.25
N PHE A 605 8.91 -21.89 -38.64
CA PHE A 605 10.18 -21.45 -39.25
C PHE A 605 10.87 -22.53 -40.09
N ARG A 606 10.31 -23.72 -40.23
CA ARG A 606 10.82 -24.77 -41.12
C ARG A 606 10.08 -24.81 -42.46
N ARG A 607 9.99 -23.70 -43.17
CA ARG A 607 9.78 -23.74 -44.63
C ARG A 607 11.14 -23.55 -45.32
N PRO A 608 11.55 -24.43 -46.23
CA PRO A 608 12.84 -24.33 -46.89
C PRO A 608 12.79 -23.17 -47.88
N VAL A 609 13.57 -22.13 -47.65
CA VAL A 609 13.93 -21.18 -48.69
C VAL A 609 15.10 -21.81 -49.45
N CYS A 610 14.81 -22.23 -50.64
CA CYS A 610 15.76 -22.77 -51.60
C CYS A 610 16.74 -21.67 -52.06
N GLY A 611 18.03 -21.92 -51.92
CA GLY A 611 19.10 -21.44 -52.77
C GLY A 611 19.65 -20.05 -52.52
N SER A 612 20.73 -19.92 -51.73
CA SER A 612 21.92 -19.16 -52.17
C SER A 612 23.12 -19.47 -51.27
N ARG A 613 24.29 -19.51 -51.90
CA ARG A 613 25.58 -20.03 -51.45
C ARG A 613 26.11 -19.40 -50.13
N ARG A 614 26.54 -20.27 -49.21
CA ARG A 614 27.28 -19.91 -48.00
C ARG A 614 28.70 -19.44 -48.37
N ARG A 615 29.12 -18.27 -47.85
CA ARG A 615 30.53 -17.92 -47.61
C ARG A 615 30.79 -17.95 -46.09
N PRO A 616 31.93 -18.44 -45.62
CA PRO A 616 32.16 -18.69 -44.22
C PRO A 616 32.50 -17.39 -43.44
N LEU A 617 31.93 -17.31 -42.25
CA LEU A 617 31.94 -16.17 -41.31
C LEU A 617 33.26 -16.07 -40.50
N ARG A 618 34.40 -16.54 -41.03
CA ARG A 618 35.65 -16.61 -40.28
C ARG A 618 36.62 -15.44 -40.46
N GLU A 619 36.36 -14.49 -41.36
CA GLU A 619 37.33 -13.42 -41.66
C GLU A 619 36.95 -12.00 -41.22
N LYS A 620 35.86 -11.80 -40.42
CA LYS A 620 35.47 -10.44 -39.95
C LYS A 620 35.68 -10.18 -38.48
N VAL A 621 36.29 -11.09 -37.69
CA VAL A 621 36.50 -10.89 -36.25
C VAL A 621 37.93 -10.38 -35.91
N ALA A 622 38.81 -10.30 -36.90
CA ALA A 622 40.22 -9.92 -36.64
C ALA A 622 40.53 -8.41 -36.77
N ALA A 623 39.52 -7.52 -36.96
CA ALA A 623 39.73 -6.09 -37.20
C ALA A 623 39.11 -5.14 -36.19
N LEU A 624 38.58 -5.62 -35.04
CA LEU A 624 38.13 -4.76 -33.94
C LEU A 624 39.08 -4.93 -32.77
N GLY A 625 40.14 -4.12 -32.81
CA GLY A 625 41.13 -4.03 -31.74
C GLY A 625 40.49 -3.53 -30.43
N THR A 626 41.15 -3.88 -29.35
CA THR A 626 40.92 -3.69 -27.92
C THR A 626 40.50 -2.29 -27.44
N LYS A 627 40.16 -1.35 -28.31
CA LYS A 627 39.66 0.01 -27.98
C LYS A 627 38.13 0.15 -27.92
N GLY A 628 37.38 -0.85 -28.33
CA GLY A 628 35.90 -0.77 -28.36
C GLY A 628 35.19 -1.13 -27.05
N VAL A 629 35.84 -1.79 -26.11
CA VAL A 629 35.21 -2.30 -24.88
C VAL A 629 35.26 -1.28 -23.72
N LEU A 630 36.13 -0.28 -23.80
CA LEU A 630 36.26 0.76 -22.76
C LEU A 630 35.35 1.98 -22.98
N LEU A 631 34.74 2.14 -24.14
CA LEU A 631 33.84 3.27 -24.45
C LEU A 631 32.36 3.00 -24.10
N ALA A 632 31.97 1.76 -23.86
CA ALA A 632 30.60 1.40 -23.49
C ALA A 632 30.31 1.63 -21.97
N TYR A 633 31.35 1.79 -21.15
CA TYR A 633 31.19 2.01 -19.69
C TYR A 633 31.20 3.49 -19.28
N TRP A 634 31.56 4.41 -20.18
CA TRP A 634 31.61 5.86 -19.94
C TRP A 634 30.45 6.66 -20.56
N GLY A 635 29.56 5.99 -21.31
CA GLY A 635 28.40 6.66 -21.96
C GLY A 635 27.28 7.06 -21.01
N THR A 636 27.21 6.51 -19.81
CA THR A 636 26.12 6.80 -18.87
C THR A 636 26.47 7.90 -17.86
N ALA A 637 27.75 8.26 -17.70
CA ALA A 637 28.15 9.35 -16.82
C ALA A 637 28.00 10.74 -17.45
N SER A 638 28.01 10.85 -18.77
CA SER A 638 27.93 12.12 -19.48
C SER A 638 26.49 12.63 -19.71
N VAL A 639 25.47 11.81 -19.48
CA VAL A 639 24.06 12.24 -19.58
C VAL A 639 23.59 12.90 -18.29
N LEU A 640 24.19 12.56 -17.14
CA LEU A 640 23.85 13.17 -15.84
C LEU A 640 24.57 14.52 -15.62
N ALA A 641 25.71 14.76 -16.27
CA ALA A 641 26.44 16.02 -16.12
C ALA A 641 25.76 17.22 -16.84
N ARG A 642 24.93 16.98 -17.87
CA ARG A 642 24.21 18.04 -18.60
C ARG A 642 22.96 18.58 -17.91
N TRP A 643 22.54 18.01 -16.79
CA TRP A 643 21.36 18.45 -16.02
C TRP A 643 21.71 19.44 -14.89
N PHE A 644 22.98 19.69 -14.62
CA PHE A 644 23.44 20.56 -13.52
C PHE A 644 24.21 21.81 -13.94
N GLU A 645 24.37 22.08 -15.23
CA GLU A 645 24.92 23.35 -15.68
C GLU A 645 23.78 24.37 -15.89
N LYS A 646 23.64 25.28 -14.92
CA LYS A 646 22.85 26.50 -15.06
C LYS A 646 23.60 27.44 -16.01
N PRO A 647 22.95 28.11 -16.98
CA PRO A 647 23.55 29.22 -17.70
C PRO A 647 23.74 30.40 -16.73
N GLN A 648 24.97 30.88 -16.62
CA GLN A 648 25.27 32.19 -16.05
C GLN A 648 24.62 33.24 -16.97
N VAL A 649 23.75 34.08 -16.41
CA VAL A 649 23.27 35.30 -17.06
C VAL A 649 24.29 36.37 -16.74
N ASP A 650 25.02 36.83 -17.74
CA ASP A 650 25.85 38.01 -17.68
C ASP A 650 24.98 39.23 -17.41
N ALA A 651 25.32 39.94 -16.34
CA ALA A 651 24.85 41.29 -16.08
C ALA A 651 25.80 42.26 -16.84
N ASP A 652 25.33 42.91 -17.88
CA ASP A 652 25.64 44.30 -18.16
C ASP A 652 24.74 44.85 -19.31
N GLU A 653 24.03 45.88 -19.05
CA GLU A 653 23.98 47.14 -19.75
C GLU A 653 22.74 47.98 -19.39
N SER A 654 23.08 49.09 -18.79
CA SER A 654 22.26 50.23 -18.53
C SER A 654 21.63 50.83 -19.78
N VAL A 655 20.33 51.19 -19.77
CA VAL A 655 19.83 52.40 -20.45
C VAL A 655 18.64 52.96 -19.67
N HIS A 656 18.75 54.25 -19.39
CA HIS A 656 17.83 55.15 -18.70
C HIS A 656 16.59 55.53 -19.56
N PRO A 657 15.56 56.16 -18.97
CA PRO A 657 14.17 56.20 -19.44
C PRO A 657 13.82 57.41 -20.29
N LYS A 658 12.75 57.36 -21.06
CA LYS A 658 11.90 58.53 -21.40
C LYS A 658 10.50 58.11 -21.87
N ALA A 659 9.54 58.82 -21.25
CA ALA A 659 8.13 59.06 -21.56
C ALA A 659 7.12 58.00 -21.17
#